data_09c4fe1ea3230fc32f8013f1464629c2
#
_entry.id   09c4fe1ea3230fc32f8013f1464629c2
#
_cell.length_a   1.000
_cell.length_b   1.000
_cell.length_c   1.000
_cell.angle_alpha   90.00
_cell.angle_beta   90.00
_cell.angle_gamma   90.00
#
_symmetry.space_group_name_H-M   'P 1'
#
loop_
_entity.id
_entity.type
_entity.pdbx_description
1 polymer ?
#
loop_
_entity_poly.entity_id
_entity_poly.type
_entity_poly.pdbx_seq_one_letter_code
_entity_poly.pdbx_strand_id
1 'polypeptide(L)'
;MKTEELYTMIQQKPVILDGATGSNLQKVGMKPGVCPEEWILENEDKLIDLQKSFVEAGTNILYAPTFSGNRVKLEEYGLADRAEEINKRLVGLSKRAAGDKALVAGDMTMTGVALEPVGPMKLEALINIYKEQAKYLLEAGVDLFVVETMMSLAETRAAVIAIKEVCNLPVIASLTFQEDGRTLYGTDPVTAVVVLQSIGADIIGVNCSTGPGEMIPVIKKMKEYAEVPILAKPNAGLPVLEDGVTVYPMTPEEFASWGPAFIEAGAGLIGGCCGSTPEHIRMLTEKVSGLTTKAPCNIHPIMLASERKSQEIALDGKFLVIGERINPTGKKKLQEELRAGKLDLVEEMAEQQEEMGAHILDINMGTNGIDEKEMMLKAISKVTMVSSLPLCIDTSYVEVMEAALRAYPGRALINSISLETEKIEKLLPLAKKYGAMFILLPLSDEGLPKSLAEKKEIINTILEKAKKLGVSKNQIIVDGLVTTVGANKNAALETLETIRYCKEDLKLCTTMGLSNISFGLPERPYVNGAFASMAIASGLTMAIANPSNQLLMGISFASDLLRNKEGSDIAYIEQIQRMEPLKEAAIAKAAKTAGNGEKQPNEKNAAVGEADGNIKKNPVFEAVLKGNKDGIVDVVKKELSKGTKPGEILDGLLIPAINEVGVLFDKQKYFLPQLISSANTMEQAVEYLEPLLKEGGIQEKMPTIIIATVEGDIHDIGKNLVALMLRNYGYDVIDLGKDVPADEIIAAAKEHNASIIVLSALMTTTMMCMKDTIALKEKEHLDVKVMIGGAVTTQSFADEIGADGYSADAADAVRLAKKLLAE
;
A
#
# COMPACT_ATOMS: atom_id res chain seq x y z
N MET A 1 -7.60 13.26 27.01
CA MET A 1 -7.02 14.41 26.28
C MET A 1 -7.82 14.72 25.03
N LYS A 2 -7.97 16.00 24.65
CA LYS A 2 -8.62 16.39 23.37
C LYS A 2 -7.55 16.72 22.34
N THR A 3 -7.88 16.53 21.06
CA THR A 3 -6.95 16.83 19.94
C THR A 3 -6.47 18.29 19.97
N GLU A 4 -7.34 19.26 20.29
CA GLU A 4 -6.99 20.67 20.36
C GLU A 4 -5.96 21.00 21.46
N GLU A 5 -6.01 20.26 22.58
CA GLU A 5 -5.05 20.40 23.68
C GLU A 5 -3.67 19.92 23.23
N LEU A 6 -3.62 18.77 22.53
CA LEU A 6 -2.40 18.23 21.97
C LEU A 6 -1.80 19.16 20.90
N TYR A 7 -2.63 19.72 20.01
CA TYR A 7 -2.19 20.67 19.00
C TYR A 7 -1.62 21.97 19.64
N THR A 8 -2.26 22.47 20.67
CA THR A 8 -1.77 23.65 21.41
C THR A 8 -0.38 23.38 22.02
N MET A 9 -0.17 22.20 22.58
CA MET A 9 1.11 21.78 23.13
C MET A 9 2.20 21.72 22.04
N ILE A 10 1.89 21.15 20.87
CA ILE A 10 2.81 21.04 19.73
C ILE A 10 3.16 22.43 19.16
N GLN A 11 2.19 23.36 19.10
CA GLN A 11 2.42 24.71 18.59
C GLN A 11 3.34 25.55 19.48
N GLN A 12 3.34 25.29 20.78
CA GLN A 12 4.16 26.03 21.74
C GLN A 12 5.64 25.63 21.67
N LYS A 13 5.91 24.34 21.54
CA LYS A 13 7.27 23.76 21.48
C LYS A 13 7.25 22.36 20.88
N PRO A 14 8.40 21.84 20.44
CA PRO A 14 8.51 20.43 20.08
C PRO A 14 8.07 19.51 21.23
N VAL A 15 7.21 18.54 20.92
CA VAL A 15 6.78 17.52 21.87
C VAL A 15 7.76 16.36 21.84
N ILE A 16 8.28 16.00 23.00
CA ILE A 16 9.29 14.95 23.14
C ILE A 16 8.58 13.63 23.47
N LEU A 17 8.88 12.62 22.68
CA LEU A 17 8.46 11.25 22.90
C LEU A 17 9.58 10.49 23.62
N ASP A 18 9.27 9.30 24.09
CA ASP A 18 10.25 8.40 24.68
C ASP A 18 11.23 7.80 23.65
N GLY A 19 12.08 6.92 24.11
CA GLY A 19 13.00 6.11 23.35
C GLY A 19 12.59 4.63 23.34
N ALA A 20 13.54 3.77 22.99
CA ALA A 20 13.32 2.33 22.88
C ALA A 20 13.00 1.67 24.22
N THR A 21 11.92 0.89 24.26
CA THR A 21 11.63 0.01 25.40
C THR A 21 12.42 -1.30 25.29
N GLY A 22 12.27 -2.04 24.21
CA GLY A 22 12.84 -3.39 24.04
C GLY A 22 14.35 -3.45 24.21
N SER A 23 15.12 -2.66 23.43
CA SER A 23 16.59 -2.69 23.48
C SER A 23 17.16 -2.23 24.84
N ASN A 24 16.45 -1.39 25.59
CA ASN A 24 16.89 -1.02 26.95
C ASN A 24 16.54 -2.11 27.97
N LEU A 25 15.41 -2.80 27.86
CA LEU A 25 15.07 -3.92 28.74
C LEU A 25 15.99 -5.13 28.53
N GLN A 26 16.48 -5.35 27.32
CA GLN A 26 17.48 -6.38 27.03
C GLN A 26 18.79 -6.12 27.79
N LYS A 27 19.24 -4.88 27.88
CA LYS A 27 20.43 -4.51 28.68
C LYS A 27 20.28 -4.82 30.18
N VAL A 28 19.05 -4.96 30.67
CA VAL A 28 18.76 -5.28 32.08
C VAL A 28 18.22 -6.70 32.30
N GLY A 29 18.35 -7.58 31.30
CA GLY A 29 18.17 -9.02 31.46
C GLY A 29 16.99 -9.64 30.67
N MET A 30 16.26 -8.90 29.85
CA MET A 30 15.29 -9.49 28.94
C MET A 30 16.01 -10.27 27.84
N LYS A 31 15.73 -11.56 27.72
CA LYS A 31 16.36 -12.38 26.69
C LYS A 31 15.66 -12.21 25.34
N PRO A 32 16.37 -12.42 24.23
CA PRO A 32 15.72 -12.57 22.92
C PRO A 32 14.71 -13.74 22.93
N GLY A 33 13.64 -13.64 22.13
CA GLY A 33 12.66 -14.71 21.96
C GLY A 33 11.57 -14.83 23.04
N VAL A 34 11.65 -14.10 24.15
CA VAL A 34 10.58 -14.07 25.14
C VAL A 34 9.49 -13.06 24.71
N CYS A 35 8.25 -13.30 25.13
CA CYS A 35 7.19 -12.30 25.01
C CYS A 35 7.54 -11.05 25.83
N PRO A 36 7.81 -9.90 25.21
CA PRO A 36 8.21 -8.70 25.95
C PRO A 36 7.17 -8.27 26.98
N GLU A 37 5.89 -8.34 26.62
CA GLU A 37 4.77 -7.94 27.45
C GLU A 37 4.67 -8.79 28.73
N GLU A 38 4.84 -10.11 28.61
CA GLU A 38 4.81 -11.03 29.77
C GLU A 38 6.05 -10.83 30.63
N TRP A 39 7.24 -10.76 30.02
CA TRP A 39 8.48 -10.51 30.75
C TRP A 39 8.43 -9.21 31.57
N ILE A 40 7.85 -8.15 30.99
CA ILE A 40 7.65 -6.88 31.70
C ILE A 40 6.73 -7.05 32.91
N LEU A 41 5.64 -7.81 32.78
CA LEU A 41 4.74 -8.08 33.89
C LEU A 41 5.37 -8.91 35.01
N GLU A 42 6.38 -9.70 34.73
CA GLU A 42 7.21 -10.43 35.71
C GLU A 42 8.31 -9.54 36.30
N ASN A 43 8.69 -8.46 35.62
CA ASN A 43 9.79 -7.55 35.98
C ASN A 43 9.33 -6.08 36.00
N GLU A 44 8.18 -5.78 36.64
CA GLU A 44 7.53 -4.48 36.61
C GLU A 44 8.46 -3.30 36.95
N ASP A 45 9.33 -3.49 37.95
CA ASP A 45 10.27 -2.46 38.41
C ASP A 45 11.23 -2.02 37.30
N LYS A 46 11.66 -2.93 36.42
CA LYS A 46 12.56 -2.62 35.31
C LYS A 46 11.94 -1.68 34.31
N LEU A 47 10.65 -1.89 33.97
CA LEU A 47 9.90 -0.98 33.10
C LEU A 47 9.71 0.37 33.76
N ILE A 48 9.24 0.38 35.04
CA ILE A 48 8.96 1.62 35.77
C ILE A 48 10.21 2.48 35.90
N ASP A 49 11.36 1.89 36.21
CA ASP A 49 12.63 2.61 36.33
C ASP A 49 13.06 3.19 34.97
N LEU A 50 12.95 2.42 33.89
CA LEU A 50 13.23 2.89 32.53
C LEU A 50 12.32 4.07 32.14
N GLN A 51 11.01 3.92 32.30
CA GLN A 51 10.05 4.96 31.88
C GLN A 51 10.15 6.22 32.75
N LYS A 52 10.47 6.08 34.06
CA LYS A 52 10.81 7.24 34.90
C LYS A 52 12.06 7.98 34.39
N SER A 53 13.07 7.24 33.96
CA SER A 53 14.29 7.84 33.38
C SER A 53 13.99 8.60 32.08
N PHE A 54 13.05 8.12 31.25
CA PHE A 54 12.58 8.87 30.10
C PHE A 54 11.81 10.14 30.49
N VAL A 55 10.94 10.07 31.51
CA VAL A 55 10.23 11.25 32.02
C VAL A 55 11.21 12.29 32.55
N GLU A 56 12.23 11.87 33.29
CA GLU A 56 13.31 12.74 33.80
C GLU A 56 14.16 13.34 32.68
N ALA A 57 14.29 12.63 31.55
CA ALA A 57 14.96 13.10 30.34
C ALA A 57 14.13 14.15 29.56
N GLY A 58 12.88 14.42 29.96
CA GLY A 58 12.03 15.46 29.37
C GLY A 58 10.93 14.93 28.44
N THR A 59 10.68 13.63 28.43
CA THR A 59 9.59 13.01 27.66
C THR A 59 8.22 13.59 28.06
N ASN A 60 7.45 14.01 27.08
CA ASN A 60 6.10 14.51 27.25
C ASN A 60 5.02 13.44 27.05
N ILE A 61 5.30 12.43 26.22
CA ILE A 61 4.40 11.30 25.93
C ILE A 61 5.21 10.02 26.03
N LEU A 62 4.84 9.14 26.98
CA LEU A 62 5.35 7.78 27.10
C LEU A 62 4.47 6.83 26.28
N TYR A 63 5.08 5.88 25.62
CA TYR A 63 4.37 4.76 25.00
C TYR A 63 4.25 3.61 25.99
N ALA A 64 3.03 3.15 26.25
CA ALA A 64 2.83 1.94 27.02
C ALA A 64 3.41 0.75 26.24
N PRO A 65 4.07 -0.21 26.89
CA PRO A 65 4.68 -1.34 26.19
C PRO A 65 3.62 -2.38 25.77
N THR A 66 2.62 -1.93 25.03
CA THR A 66 1.49 -2.71 24.51
C THR A 66 1.61 -2.95 23.00
N PHE A 67 2.79 -2.68 22.44
CA PHE A 67 3.13 -2.77 21.04
C PHE A 67 2.63 -4.08 20.40
N SER A 68 3.03 -5.25 20.92
CA SER A 68 2.58 -6.56 20.44
C SER A 68 1.36 -7.09 21.22
N GLY A 69 0.61 -6.24 21.91
CA GLY A 69 -0.49 -6.61 22.79
C GLY A 69 -1.80 -7.03 22.08
N ASN A 70 -1.85 -7.12 20.76
CA ASN A 70 -3.01 -7.67 20.05
C ASN A 70 -3.07 -9.21 20.18
N ARG A 71 -4.29 -9.77 20.08
CA ARG A 71 -4.48 -11.21 20.30
C ARG A 71 -3.71 -12.10 19.33
N VAL A 72 -3.44 -11.63 18.09
CA VAL A 72 -2.72 -12.42 17.08
C VAL A 72 -1.26 -12.55 17.47
N LYS A 73 -0.63 -11.47 17.90
CA LYS A 73 0.77 -11.50 18.39
C LYS A 73 0.90 -12.27 19.71
N LEU A 74 -0.03 -12.09 20.63
CA LEU A 74 -0.02 -12.83 21.89
C LEU A 74 -0.28 -14.33 21.71
N GLU A 75 -1.01 -14.74 20.67
CA GLU A 75 -1.23 -16.16 20.35
C GLU A 75 0.06 -16.88 19.98
N GLU A 76 1.05 -16.19 19.42
CA GLU A 76 2.37 -16.74 19.10
C GLU A 76 3.08 -17.28 20.34
N TYR A 77 2.69 -16.77 21.53
CA TYR A 77 3.20 -17.18 22.86
C TYR A 77 2.16 -17.92 23.69
N GLY A 78 0.98 -18.28 23.12
CA GLY A 78 -0.11 -18.92 23.86
C GLY A 78 -0.80 -18.01 24.88
N LEU A 79 -0.71 -16.68 24.71
CA LEU A 79 -1.18 -15.67 25.67
C LEU A 79 -2.44 -14.92 25.20
N ALA A 80 -3.06 -15.30 24.08
CA ALA A 80 -4.21 -14.58 23.52
C ALA A 80 -5.37 -14.41 24.51
N ASP A 81 -5.66 -15.40 25.37
CA ASP A 81 -6.72 -15.32 26.38
C ASP A 81 -6.42 -14.34 27.53
N ARG A 82 -5.16 -13.90 27.65
CA ARG A 82 -4.71 -12.91 28.64
C ARG A 82 -4.57 -11.51 28.06
N ALA A 83 -4.95 -11.28 26.80
CA ALA A 83 -4.75 -10.00 26.12
C ALA A 83 -5.34 -8.82 26.90
N GLU A 84 -6.53 -8.95 27.49
CA GLU A 84 -7.14 -7.92 28.31
C GLU A 84 -6.30 -7.60 29.56
N GLU A 85 -5.93 -8.62 30.32
CA GLU A 85 -5.11 -8.48 31.54
C GLU A 85 -3.78 -7.80 31.22
N ILE A 86 -3.08 -8.31 30.20
CA ILE A 86 -1.77 -7.84 29.79
C ILE A 86 -1.82 -6.36 29.42
N ASN A 87 -2.67 -5.97 28.47
CA ASN A 87 -2.77 -4.57 28.03
C ASN A 87 -3.11 -3.62 29.20
N LYS A 88 -4.09 -3.98 30.03
CA LYS A 88 -4.50 -3.13 31.16
C LYS A 88 -3.41 -2.97 32.22
N ARG A 89 -2.70 -4.04 32.57
CA ARG A 89 -1.59 -3.98 33.52
C ARG A 89 -0.44 -3.14 32.99
N LEU A 90 -0.04 -3.32 31.74
CA LEU A 90 1.06 -2.57 31.12
C LEU A 90 0.78 -1.07 31.07
N VAL A 91 -0.43 -0.67 30.69
CA VAL A 91 -0.84 0.74 30.77
C VAL A 91 -0.78 1.25 32.21
N GLY A 92 -1.24 0.44 33.18
CA GLY A 92 -1.17 0.76 34.61
C GLY A 92 0.26 1.04 35.10
N LEU A 93 1.25 0.25 34.63
CA LEU A 93 2.67 0.48 34.93
C LEU A 93 3.16 1.81 34.36
N SER A 94 2.84 2.08 33.08
CA SER A 94 3.22 3.34 32.43
C SER A 94 2.60 4.55 33.09
N LYS A 95 1.33 4.48 33.52
CA LYS A 95 0.69 5.54 34.30
C LYS A 95 1.39 5.77 35.64
N ARG A 96 1.83 4.73 36.32
CA ARG A 96 2.62 4.83 37.57
C ARG A 96 3.98 5.49 37.32
N ALA A 97 4.62 5.21 36.20
CA ALA A 97 5.91 5.83 35.84
C ALA A 97 5.74 7.29 35.42
N ALA A 98 4.72 7.60 34.63
CA ALA A 98 4.43 8.94 34.10
C ALA A 98 4.05 9.93 35.24
N GLY A 99 3.26 9.47 36.23
CA GLY A 99 2.63 10.37 37.21
C GLY A 99 1.82 11.46 36.51
N ASP A 100 1.98 12.68 36.97
CA ASP A 100 1.37 13.88 36.36
C ASP A 100 2.31 14.61 35.37
N LYS A 101 3.49 14.03 35.06
CA LYS A 101 4.54 14.71 34.29
C LYS A 101 4.50 14.41 32.80
N ALA A 102 3.96 13.27 32.41
CA ALA A 102 3.86 12.85 31.02
C ALA A 102 2.51 12.20 30.72
N LEU A 103 2.08 12.29 29.46
CA LEU A 103 0.94 11.56 28.94
C LEU A 103 1.32 10.10 28.65
N VAL A 104 0.34 9.19 28.65
CA VAL A 104 0.54 7.79 28.29
C VAL A 104 -0.24 7.44 27.04
N ALA A 105 0.45 7.04 26.00
CA ALA A 105 -0.15 6.55 24.76
C ALA A 105 -0.31 5.04 24.81
N GLY A 106 -1.47 4.55 24.36
CA GLY A 106 -1.66 3.13 24.04
C GLY A 106 -1.01 2.80 22.73
N ASP A 107 0.02 1.95 22.76
CA ASP A 107 0.84 1.62 21.61
C ASP A 107 0.36 0.34 20.94
N MET A 108 0.20 0.38 19.61
CA MET A 108 -0.33 -0.69 18.76
C MET A 108 0.51 -0.80 17.49
N THR A 109 0.73 -2.02 17.02
CA THR A 109 1.44 -2.29 15.76
C THR A 109 0.71 -3.30 14.89
N MET A 110 1.32 -3.65 13.74
CA MET A 110 0.78 -4.65 12.81
C MET A 110 0.59 -6.03 13.47
N THR A 111 -0.38 -6.78 12.93
CA THR A 111 -0.65 -8.15 13.38
C THR A 111 0.41 -9.15 12.88
N GLY A 112 1.14 -8.81 11.83
CA GLY A 112 2.06 -9.73 11.16
C GLY A 112 1.38 -10.68 10.17
N VAL A 113 0.05 -10.61 10.02
CA VAL A 113 -0.71 -11.45 9.08
C VAL A 113 -1.25 -10.58 7.96
N ALA A 114 -0.83 -10.87 6.72
CA ALA A 114 -1.22 -10.08 5.56
C ALA A 114 -2.73 -10.17 5.27
N LEU A 115 -3.30 -9.05 4.80
CA LEU A 115 -4.70 -8.95 4.37
C LEU A 115 -4.96 -9.72 3.07
N GLU A 116 -6.21 -10.21 2.90
CA GLU A 116 -6.68 -10.68 1.58
C GLU A 116 -6.52 -9.59 0.51
N PRO A 117 -6.16 -9.95 -0.72
CA PRO A 117 -5.95 -11.29 -1.29
C PRO A 117 -4.53 -11.84 -1.10
N VAL A 118 -3.61 -11.08 -0.53
CA VAL A 118 -2.20 -11.44 -0.37
C VAL A 118 -2.02 -12.50 0.72
N GLY A 119 -2.75 -12.38 1.82
CA GLY A 119 -2.73 -13.29 2.94
C GLY A 119 -4.14 -13.73 3.37
N PRO A 120 -4.26 -14.44 4.49
CA PRO A 120 -5.53 -15.02 4.95
C PRO A 120 -6.40 -14.06 5.76
N MET A 121 -5.90 -12.88 6.15
CA MET A 121 -6.58 -11.97 7.06
C MET A 121 -7.70 -11.21 6.36
N LYS A 122 -8.94 -11.40 6.82
CA LYS A 122 -10.08 -10.59 6.35
C LYS A 122 -10.10 -9.21 7.02
N LEU A 123 -10.42 -8.16 6.27
CA LEU A 123 -10.44 -6.78 6.77
C LEU A 123 -11.29 -6.61 8.04
N GLU A 124 -12.49 -7.15 8.08
CA GLU A 124 -13.37 -7.02 9.26
C GLU A 124 -12.82 -7.77 10.48
N ALA A 125 -12.15 -8.91 10.26
CA ALA A 125 -11.47 -9.61 11.35
C ALA A 125 -10.32 -8.77 11.89
N LEU A 126 -9.52 -8.17 11.02
CA LEU A 126 -8.43 -7.27 11.39
C LEU A 126 -8.93 -6.05 12.18
N ILE A 127 -9.97 -5.37 11.68
CA ILE A 127 -10.58 -4.23 12.39
C ILE A 127 -11.08 -4.65 13.77
N ASN A 128 -11.68 -5.85 13.92
CA ASN A 128 -12.16 -6.33 15.20
C ASN A 128 -11.02 -6.64 16.17
N ILE A 129 -9.88 -7.16 15.70
CA ILE A 129 -8.67 -7.37 16.50
C ILE A 129 -8.16 -6.04 17.06
N TYR A 130 -8.06 -5.01 16.22
CA TYR A 130 -7.65 -3.68 16.66
C TYR A 130 -8.67 -3.01 17.59
N LYS A 131 -9.97 -3.20 17.36
CA LYS A 131 -11.02 -2.72 18.28
C LYS A 131 -10.93 -3.38 19.65
N GLU A 132 -10.62 -4.66 19.69
CA GLU A 132 -10.45 -5.40 20.94
C GLU A 132 -9.31 -4.79 21.76
N GLN A 133 -8.13 -4.65 21.18
CA GLN A 133 -6.98 -4.03 21.86
C GLN A 133 -7.27 -2.57 22.24
N ALA A 134 -7.84 -1.78 21.31
CA ALA A 134 -8.18 -0.38 21.58
C ALA A 134 -9.14 -0.22 22.78
N LYS A 135 -10.11 -1.13 22.96
CA LYS A 135 -11.01 -1.13 24.12
C LYS A 135 -10.26 -1.38 25.42
N TYR A 136 -9.35 -2.36 25.45
CA TYR A 136 -8.56 -2.66 26.63
C TYR A 136 -7.67 -1.48 27.04
N LEU A 137 -7.04 -0.82 26.06
CA LEU A 137 -6.20 0.37 26.25
C LEU A 137 -7.04 1.56 26.76
N LEU A 138 -8.21 1.80 26.14
CA LEU A 138 -9.13 2.86 26.56
C LEU A 138 -9.61 2.66 28.00
N GLU A 139 -10.04 1.44 28.37
CA GLU A 139 -10.48 1.10 29.71
C GLU A 139 -9.36 1.21 30.75
N ALA A 140 -8.12 0.99 30.36
CA ALA A 140 -6.93 1.21 31.18
C ALA A 140 -6.58 2.69 31.36
N GLY A 141 -7.23 3.60 30.60
CA GLY A 141 -7.12 5.05 30.78
C GLY A 141 -5.96 5.70 30.05
N VAL A 142 -5.62 5.24 28.84
CA VAL A 142 -4.64 5.94 28.00
C VAL A 142 -5.12 7.36 27.62
N ASP A 143 -4.19 8.28 27.39
CA ASP A 143 -4.51 9.67 27.04
C ASP A 143 -4.69 9.85 25.53
N LEU A 144 -4.04 9.01 24.72
CA LEU A 144 -4.09 8.97 23.25
C LEU A 144 -3.66 7.59 22.75
N PHE A 145 -3.82 7.35 21.46
CA PHE A 145 -3.39 6.13 20.79
C PHE A 145 -2.21 6.39 19.87
N VAL A 146 -1.36 5.39 19.72
CA VAL A 146 -0.29 5.32 18.73
C VAL A 146 -0.44 4.02 17.94
N VAL A 147 -0.36 4.13 16.64
CA VAL A 147 -0.23 3.02 15.70
C VAL A 147 1.11 3.22 15.00
N GLU A 148 2.13 2.44 15.39
CA GLU A 148 3.49 2.68 14.91
C GLU A 148 4.13 1.47 14.22
N THR A 149 5.24 1.71 13.52
CA THR A 149 6.04 0.70 12.81
C THR A 149 5.23 -0.05 11.76
N MET A 150 4.29 0.66 11.13
CA MET A 150 3.41 0.08 10.13
C MET A 150 4.05 0.06 8.74
N MET A 151 3.96 -1.06 8.05
CA MET A 151 4.52 -1.24 6.69
C MET A 151 3.44 -1.20 5.61
N SER A 152 2.17 -1.49 5.97
CA SER A 152 1.00 -1.50 5.09
C SER A 152 0.07 -0.34 5.41
N LEU A 153 -0.22 0.48 4.41
CA LEU A 153 -1.20 1.57 4.56
C LEU A 153 -2.61 1.04 4.80
N ALA A 154 -2.97 -0.09 4.16
CA ALA A 154 -4.28 -0.74 4.36
C ALA A 154 -4.48 -1.18 5.82
N GLU A 155 -3.47 -1.81 6.43
CA GLU A 155 -3.53 -2.24 7.84
C GLU A 155 -3.50 -1.04 8.79
N THR A 156 -2.67 -0.02 8.53
CA THR A 156 -2.65 1.23 9.30
C THR A 156 -4.02 1.92 9.30
N ARG A 157 -4.63 1.99 8.11
CA ARG A 157 -5.98 2.53 7.93
C ARG A 157 -7.02 1.75 8.72
N ALA A 158 -6.95 0.41 8.72
CA ALA A 158 -7.84 -0.46 9.51
C ALA A 158 -7.70 -0.20 11.01
N ALA A 159 -6.49 -0.02 11.52
CA ALA A 159 -6.23 0.30 12.92
C ALA A 159 -6.79 1.69 13.31
N VAL A 160 -6.58 2.72 12.49
CA VAL A 160 -7.16 4.06 12.73
C VAL A 160 -8.68 4.01 12.73
N ILE A 161 -9.31 3.34 11.76
CA ILE A 161 -10.77 3.15 11.71
C ILE A 161 -11.26 2.44 12.99
N ALA A 162 -10.57 1.37 13.41
CA ALA A 162 -10.92 0.62 14.59
C ALA A 162 -10.93 1.50 15.86
N ILE A 163 -9.88 2.31 16.05
CA ILE A 163 -9.78 3.22 17.20
C ILE A 163 -10.87 4.30 17.12
N LYS A 164 -11.07 4.94 15.97
CA LYS A 164 -12.10 5.98 15.79
C LYS A 164 -13.53 5.45 15.93
N GLU A 165 -13.78 4.16 15.71
CA GLU A 165 -15.06 3.51 16.00
C GLU A 165 -15.23 3.14 17.49
N VAL A 166 -14.15 3.13 18.28
CA VAL A 166 -14.18 2.86 19.74
C VAL A 166 -14.25 4.15 20.56
N CYS A 167 -13.51 5.19 20.16
CA CYS A 167 -13.40 6.44 20.92
C CYS A 167 -13.01 7.65 20.06
N ASN A 168 -12.98 8.84 20.71
CA ASN A 168 -12.59 10.11 20.10
C ASN A 168 -11.23 10.63 20.63
N LEU A 169 -10.41 9.78 21.23
CA LEU A 169 -9.06 10.19 21.66
C LEU A 169 -8.18 10.46 20.43
N PRO A 170 -7.14 11.31 20.58
CA PRO A 170 -6.19 11.55 19.51
C PRO A 170 -5.48 10.26 19.07
N VAL A 171 -5.22 10.16 17.77
CA VAL A 171 -4.53 9.01 17.16
C VAL A 171 -3.30 9.51 16.40
N ILE A 172 -2.15 8.99 16.79
CA ILE A 172 -0.89 9.10 16.05
C ILE A 172 -0.79 7.87 15.15
N ALA A 173 -0.51 8.06 13.86
CA ALA A 173 -0.24 6.96 12.94
C ALA A 173 1.11 7.18 12.26
N SER A 174 2.03 6.23 12.40
CA SER A 174 3.35 6.29 11.78
C SER A 174 3.67 5.04 11.00
N LEU A 175 4.33 5.27 9.85
CA LEU A 175 4.76 4.20 8.96
C LEU A 175 6.29 4.12 8.94
N THR A 176 6.76 2.97 8.52
CA THR A 176 8.17 2.68 8.32
C THR A 176 8.49 2.76 6.83
N PHE A 177 9.41 3.67 6.47
CA PHE A 177 9.86 3.88 5.10
C PHE A 177 11.27 3.30 4.93
N GLN A 178 11.51 2.67 3.78
CA GLN A 178 12.81 2.16 3.38
C GLN A 178 13.70 3.29 2.81
N GLU A 179 14.93 2.99 2.44
CA GLU A 179 15.89 3.96 1.89
C GLU A 179 15.41 4.62 0.60
N ASP A 180 14.59 3.94 -0.20
CA ASP A 180 13.95 4.47 -1.41
C ASP A 180 12.83 5.48 -1.12
N GLY A 181 12.50 5.70 0.15
CA GLY A 181 11.43 6.58 0.60
C GLY A 181 10.02 6.01 0.42
N ARG A 182 9.88 4.68 0.29
CA ARG A 182 8.58 3.98 0.24
C ARG A 182 8.47 2.97 1.37
N THR A 183 7.24 2.62 1.72
CA THR A 183 7.01 1.47 2.62
C THR A 183 7.24 0.17 1.85
N LEU A 184 7.35 -0.95 2.56
CA LEU A 184 7.49 -2.29 1.97
C LEU A 184 6.34 -2.63 0.98
N TYR A 185 5.14 -2.06 1.20
CA TYR A 185 3.97 -2.21 0.34
C TYR A 185 3.90 -1.16 -0.79
N GLY A 186 4.92 -0.32 -0.93
CA GLY A 186 5.07 0.65 -2.02
C GLY A 186 4.41 2.01 -1.79
N THR A 187 3.89 2.28 -0.59
CA THR A 187 3.26 3.57 -0.26
C THR A 187 4.31 4.68 -0.21
N ASP A 188 4.10 5.76 -0.95
CA ASP A 188 4.93 6.96 -0.86
C ASP A 188 4.48 7.90 0.28
N PRO A 189 5.34 8.84 0.76
CA PRO A 189 5.03 9.72 1.88
C PRO A 189 3.80 10.61 1.68
N VAL A 190 3.56 11.09 0.47
CA VAL A 190 2.39 11.94 0.15
C VAL A 190 1.11 11.13 0.24
N THR A 191 1.12 9.94 -0.34
CA THR A 191 0.00 8.99 -0.27
C THR A 191 -0.36 8.65 1.18
N ALA A 192 0.64 8.36 2.02
CA ALA A 192 0.43 8.10 3.44
C ALA A 192 -0.27 9.27 4.15
N VAL A 193 0.21 10.50 3.92
CA VAL A 193 -0.40 11.71 4.48
C VAL A 193 -1.84 11.87 4.02
N VAL A 194 -2.07 11.83 2.70
CA VAL A 194 -3.41 12.04 2.10
C VAL A 194 -4.44 11.05 2.66
N VAL A 195 -4.07 9.78 2.77
CA VAL A 195 -4.98 8.74 3.26
C VAL A 195 -5.21 8.86 4.76
N LEU A 196 -4.15 8.92 5.57
CA LEU A 196 -4.28 8.84 7.03
C LEU A 196 -4.94 10.07 7.64
N GLN A 197 -4.60 11.29 7.16
CA GLN A 197 -5.28 12.49 7.66
C GLN A 197 -6.76 12.51 7.25
N SER A 198 -7.10 11.98 6.07
CA SER A 198 -8.49 11.98 5.60
C SER A 198 -9.42 11.10 6.45
N ILE A 199 -8.91 10.00 7.02
CA ILE A 199 -9.67 9.10 7.91
C ILE A 199 -9.58 9.50 9.39
N GLY A 200 -8.95 10.64 9.71
CA GLY A 200 -8.94 11.24 11.04
C GLY A 200 -7.76 10.83 11.92
N ALA A 201 -6.63 10.41 11.38
CA ALA A 201 -5.38 10.41 12.15
C ALA A 201 -5.05 11.86 12.51
N ASP A 202 -4.81 12.12 13.80
CA ASP A 202 -4.58 13.48 14.32
C ASP A 202 -3.10 13.88 14.19
N ILE A 203 -2.20 12.91 14.12
CA ILE A 203 -0.77 13.10 13.88
C ILE A 203 -0.31 11.98 12.95
N ILE A 204 0.55 12.30 12.00
CA ILE A 204 1.11 11.33 11.05
C ILE A 204 2.61 11.38 11.15
N GLY A 205 3.29 10.25 10.92
CA GLY A 205 4.73 10.29 11.03
C GLY A 205 5.49 9.12 10.46
N VAL A 206 6.75 9.12 10.82
CA VAL A 206 7.74 8.13 10.41
C VAL A 206 8.49 7.63 11.63
N ASN A 207 8.63 6.31 11.75
CA ASN A 207 9.45 5.73 12.80
C ASN A 207 10.22 4.50 12.31
N CYS A 208 11.28 4.15 13.03
CA CYS A 208 12.07 2.94 12.79
C CYS A 208 12.75 2.88 11.39
N SER A 209 13.18 1.71 10.97
CA SER A 209 13.83 1.32 9.70
C SER A 209 15.16 2.00 9.42
N THR A 210 15.18 3.32 9.27
CA THR A 210 16.37 4.07 8.85
C THR A 210 16.93 4.97 9.95
N GLY A 211 18.11 5.51 9.72
CA GLY A 211 18.71 6.53 10.57
C GLY A 211 18.07 7.92 10.39
N PRO A 212 18.53 8.91 11.18
CA PRO A 212 17.99 10.26 11.10
C PRO A 212 18.12 10.92 9.74
N GLY A 213 19.21 10.68 9.03
CA GLY A 213 19.51 11.33 7.74
C GLY A 213 18.52 10.98 6.63
N GLU A 214 18.19 9.71 6.50
CA GLU A 214 17.28 9.16 5.47
C GLU A 214 15.83 9.55 5.76
N MET A 215 15.47 9.77 7.03
CA MET A 215 14.13 10.14 7.45
C MET A 215 13.76 11.59 7.09
N ILE A 216 14.73 12.51 7.08
CA ILE A 216 14.49 13.94 6.82
C ILE A 216 13.85 14.23 5.46
N PRO A 217 14.29 13.63 4.32
CA PRO A 217 13.62 13.82 3.04
C PRO A 217 12.16 13.37 3.05
N VAL A 218 11.85 12.27 3.73
CA VAL A 218 10.49 11.74 3.88
C VAL A 218 9.61 12.75 4.62
N ILE A 219 10.09 13.27 5.76
CA ILE A 219 9.38 14.27 6.56
C ILE A 219 9.13 15.56 5.77
N LYS A 220 10.13 16.06 5.04
CA LYS A 220 9.97 17.24 4.18
C LYS A 220 8.85 17.04 3.16
N LYS A 221 8.82 15.86 2.52
CA LYS A 221 7.82 15.54 1.53
C LYS A 221 6.42 15.40 2.13
N MET A 222 6.31 14.78 3.32
CA MET A 222 5.05 14.75 4.07
C MET A 222 4.57 16.16 4.43
N LYS A 223 5.49 17.04 4.85
CA LYS A 223 5.18 18.39 5.34
C LYS A 223 4.51 19.28 4.29
N GLU A 224 4.80 19.08 3.02
CA GLU A 224 4.19 19.84 1.92
C GLU A 224 2.67 19.62 1.85
N TYR A 225 2.16 18.46 2.33
CA TYR A 225 0.77 18.04 2.21
C TYR A 225 0.06 17.81 3.55
N ALA A 226 0.80 17.81 4.66
CA ALA A 226 0.24 17.50 5.97
C ALA A 226 -0.54 18.67 6.56
N GLU A 227 -1.83 18.48 6.75
CA GLU A 227 -2.75 19.37 7.47
C GLU A 227 -2.75 19.12 8.99
N VAL A 228 -2.04 18.07 9.42
CA VAL A 228 -1.84 17.66 10.82
C VAL A 228 -0.36 17.69 11.18
N PRO A 229 0.00 17.74 12.48
CA PRO A 229 1.40 17.67 12.91
C PRO A 229 2.10 16.39 12.44
N ILE A 230 3.43 16.45 12.30
CA ILE A 230 4.27 15.34 11.88
C ILE A 230 5.13 14.86 13.05
N LEU A 231 5.25 13.53 13.16
CA LEU A 231 6.09 12.82 14.10
C LEU A 231 7.33 12.24 13.42
N ALA A 232 8.48 12.28 14.11
CA ALA A 232 9.72 11.62 13.73
C ALA A 232 10.32 10.85 14.90
N LYS A 233 10.49 9.51 14.77
CA LYS A 233 11.15 8.62 15.76
C LYS A 233 12.20 7.75 15.07
N PRO A 234 13.41 8.27 14.74
CA PRO A 234 14.47 7.49 14.11
C PRO A 234 15.12 6.51 15.08
N ASN A 235 15.78 5.50 14.53
CA ASN A 235 16.71 4.66 15.28
C ASN A 235 17.96 5.46 15.67
N ALA A 236 18.69 5.01 16.70
CA ALA A 236 20.00 5.55 17.08
C ALA A 236 21.12 5.06 16.13
N GLY A 237 20.97 5.30 14.84
CA GLY A 237 21.75 4.75 13.76
C GLY A 237 21.21 3.39 13.27
N LEU A 238 21.86 2.82 12.26
CA LEU A 238 21.57 1.45 11.82
C LEU A 238 22.20 0.47 12.80
N PRO A 239 21.56 -0.69 13.05
CA PRO A 239 22.11 -1.70 13.94
C PRO A 239 23.42 -2.27 13.36
N VAL A 240 24.42 -2.40 14.21
CA VAL A 240 25.67 -3.10 13.93
C VAL A 240 25.89 -4.17 15.00
N LEU A 241 26.65 -5.19 14.66
CA LEU A 241 27.01 -6.23 15.61
C LEU A 241 28.39 -5.94 16.20
N GLU A 242 28.49 -5.85 17.53
CA GLU A 242 29.77 -5.72 18.24
C GLU A 242 29.85 -6.84 19.29
N ASP A 243 30.87 -7.71 19.22
CA ASP A 243 31.09 -8.83 20.12
C ASP A 243 29.86 -9.74 20.33
N GLY A 244 29.08 -9.92 19.26
CA GLY A 244 27.90 -10.77 19.29
C GLY A 244 26.64 -10.12 19.92
N VAL A 245 26.65 -8.82 20.16
CA VAL A 245 25.53 -8.04 20.67
C VAL A 245 25.14 -7.00 19.65
N THR A 246 23.83 -6.88 19.39
CA THR A 246 23.33 -5.79 18.54
C THR A 246 23.50 -4.45 19.24
N VAL A 247 24.30 -3.58 18.64
CA VAL A 247 24.57 -2.24 19.11
C VAL A 247 24.05 -1.22 18.09
N TYR A 248 23.50 -0.13 18.59
CA TYR A 248 23.19 1.03 17.79
C TYR A 248 24.31 2.05 17.98
N PRO A 249 25.11 2.33 16.95
CA PRO A 249 26.41 2.99 17.14
C PRO A 249 26.32 4.49 17.36
N MET A 250 25.16 5.11 17.06
CA MET A 250 25.01 6.54 17.16
C MET A 250 25.01 7.01 18.62
N THR A 251 25.91 7.90 18.96
CA THR A 251 26.01 8.44 20.33
C THR A 251 24.84 9.37 20.64
N PRO A 252 24.53 9.61 21.94
CA PRO A 252 23.52 10.60 22.33
C PRO A 252 23.75 11.99 21.75
N GLU A 253 25.00 12.45 21.65
CA GLU A 253 25.36 13.73 21.05
C GLU A 253 25.08 13.80 19.56
N GLU A 254 25.46 12.77 18.81
CA GLU A 254 25.20 12.65 17.38
C GLU A 254 23.70 12.60 17.10
N PHE A 255 22.96 11.75 17.84
CA PHE A 255 21.53 11.64 17.74
C PHE A 255 20.83 12.98 17.99
N ALA A 256 21.17 13.66 19.08
CA ALA A 256 20.61 14.95 19.43
C ALA A 256 20.92 16.04 18.40
N SER A 257 22.06 15.94 17.70
CA SER A 257 22.46 16.91 16.67
C SER A 257 21.48 17.01 15.51
N TRP A 258 20.70 15.93 15.24
CA TRP A 258 19.65 15.89 14.22
C TRP A 258 18.35 16.58 14.64
N GLY A 259 18.13 16.80 15.93
CA GLY A 259 16.90 17.41 16.46
C GLY A 259 16.46 18.68 15.72
N PRO A 260 17.34 19.72 15.59
CA PRO A 260 17.00 20.94 14.86
C PRO A 260 16.62 20.70 13.41
N ALA A 261 17.29 19.75 12.71
CA ALA A 261 17.01 19.42 11.33
C ALA A 261 15.61 18.76 11.16
N PHE A 262 15.16 17.94 12.11
CA PHE A 262 13.81 17.42 12.15
C PHE A 262 12.75 18.50 12.30
N ILE A 263 12.96 19.45 13.22
CA ILE A 263 12.06 20.60 13.44
C ILE A 263 12.01 21.46 12.16
N GLU A 264 13.17 21.71 11.56
CA GLU A 264 13.25 22.45 10.29
C GLU A 264 12.56 21.71 9.14
N ALA A 265 12.67 20.38 9.07
CA ALA A 265 11.95 19.55 8.11
C ALA A 265 10.42 19.58 8.31
N GLY A 266 9.95 19.92 9.52
CA GLY A 266 8.53 20.10 9.83
C GLY A 266 7.97 19.15 10.87
N ALA A 267 8.81 18.35 11.55
CA ALA A 267 8.36 17.53 12.67
C ALA A 267 7.95 18.40 13.86
N GLY A 268 6.80 18.11 14.45
CA GLY A 268 6.30 18.74 15.66
C GLY A 268 6.47 17.85 16.90
N LEU A 269 6.58 16.52 16.66
CA LEU A 269 6.86 15.53 17.70
C LEU A 269 8.13 14.79 17.30
N ILE A 270 9.03 14.63 18.25
CA ILE A 270 10.30 13.92 18.03
C ILE A 270 10.62 13.02 19.21
N GLY A 271 11.23 11.89 18.92
CA GLY A 271 11.70 10.94 19.93
C GLY A 271 12.73 10.00 19.36
N GLY A 272 12.90 8.84 19.97
CA GLY A 272 13.78 7.80 19.48
C GLY A 272 13.07 6.48 19.31
N CYS A 273 13.53 5.66 18.36
CA CYS A 273 13.13 4.27 18.21
C CYS A 273 14.29 3.36 18.67
N CYS A 274 14.52 2.25 17.99
CA CYS A 274 15.52 1.25 18.39
C CYS A 274 16.89 1.87 18.74
N GLY A 275 17.52 1.35 19.80
CA GLY A 275 18.82 1.79 20.30
C GLY A 275 18.83 3.05 21.16
N SER A 276 17.81 3.90 21.08
CA SER A 276 17.78 5.15 21.84
C SER A 276 17.54 4.93 23.34
N THR A 277 18.31 5.59 24.17
CA THR A 277 18.30 5.50 25.64
C THR A 277 17.75 6.77 26.26
N PRO A 278 17.47 6.82 27.59
CA PRO A 278 17.11 8.05 28.28
C PRO A 278 18.11 9.19 28.05
N GLU A 279 19.40 8.89 27.91
CA GLU A 279 20.42 9.88 27.64
C GLU A 279 20.26 10.52 26.24
N HIS A 280 19.94 9.72 25.20
CA HIS A 280 19.63 10.23 23.87
C HIS A 280 18.46 11.22 23.92
N ILE A 281 17.40 10.86 24.65
CA ILE A 281 16.21 11.70 24.78
C ILE A 281 16.51 12.97 25.58
N ARG A 282 17.33 12.87 26.63
CA ARG A 282 17.75 14.03 27.43
C ARG A 282 18.50 15.04 26.57
N MET A 283 19.50 14.60 25.83
CA MET A 283 20.30 15.47 24.96
C MET A 283 19.48 16.02 23.79
N LEU A 284 18.58 15.23 23.22
CA LEU A 284 17.63 15.68 22.21
C LEU A 284 16.74 16.79 22.78
N THR A 285 16.18 16.61 23.97
CA THR A 285 15.35 17.61 24.66
C THR A 285 16.10 18.93 24.86
N GLU A 286 17.33 18.85 25.35
CA GLU A 286 18.19 20.04 25.54
C GLU A 286 18.47 20.74 24.19
N LYS A 287 18.78 19.97 23.14
CA LYS A 287 19.16 20.48 21.82
C LYS A 287 18.04 21.21 21.10
N VAL A 288 16.79 20.77 21.31
CA VAL A 288 15.61 21.39 20.66
C VAL A 288 14.89 22.37 21.58
N SER A 289 15.40 22.55 22.80
CA SER A 289 14.87 23.54 23.76
C SER A 289 14.90 24.97 23.16
N GLY A 290 13.75 25.62 23.20
CA GLY A 290 13.61 27.00 22.65
C GLY A 290 13.36 27.03 21.11
N LEU A 291 13.33 25.92 20.42
CA LEU A 291 12.90 25.87 19.02
C LEU A 291 11.38 25.94 18.95
N THR A 292 10.88 26.50 17.84
CA THR A 292 9.46 26.56 17.52
C THR A 292 9.14 25.58 16.40
N THR A 293 8.02 24.91 16.51
CA THR A 293 7.53 23.99 15.47
C THR A 293 6.92 24.75 14.30
N LYS A 294 6.95 24.13 13.12
CA LYS A 294 6.26 24.67 11.94
C LYS A 294 4.78 24.30 11.99
N ALA A 295 3.91 25.26 11.77
CA ALA A 295 2.48 25.00 11.62
C ALA A 295 2.21 23.96 10.51
N PRO A 296 1.14 23.18 10.62
CA PRO A 296 0.67 22.34 9.52
C PRO A 296 0.46 23.14 8.22
N CYS A 297 0.42 22.46 7.09
CA CYS A 297 0.21 23.08 5.79
C CYS A 297 -1.19 23.72 5.73
N ASN A 298 -1.26 24.98 5.28
CA ASN A 298 -2.54 25.68 5.06
C ASN A 298 -3.06 25.51 3.63
N ILE A 299 -2.28 24.88 2.76
CA ILE A 299 -2.69 24.54 1.40
C ILE A 299 -3.38 23.19 1.51
N HIS A 300 -4.67 23.18 1.24
CA HIS A 300 -5.47 21.96 1.25
C HIS A 300 -5.53 21.38 -0.17
N PRO A 301 -4.57 20.58 -0.61
CA PRO A 301 -4.58 20.04 -1.95
C PRO A 301 -5.77 19.11 -2.14
N ILE A 302 -6.41 19.22 -3.31
CA ILE A 302 -7.49 18.31 -3.69
C ILE A 302 -6.82 17.03 -4.22
N MET A 303 -6.86 15.97 -3.45
CA MET A 303 -6.12 14.75 -3.78
C MET A 303 -6.94 13.48 -3.57
N LEU A 304 -6.88 12.60 -4.55
CA LEU A 304 -7.24 11.20 -4.42
C LEU A 304 -5.99 10.36 -4.17
N ALA A 305 -6.16 9.16 -3.66
CA ALA A 305 -5.05 8.24 -3.49
C ALA A 305 -5.49 6.79 -3.66
N SER A 306 -4.62 5.98 -4.26
CA SER A 306 -4.60 4.53 -4.08
C SER A 306 -3.80 4.18 -2.82
N GLU A 307 -3.45 2.92 -2.61
CA GLU A 307 -2.52 2.53 -1.54
C GLU A 307 -1.08 2.99 -1.82
N ARG A 308 -0.71 3.16 -3.10
CA ARG A 308 0.67 3.36 -3.56
C ARG A 308 0.95 4.72 -4.16
N LYS A 309 -0.08 5.39 -4.68
CA LYS A 309 0.08 6.63 -5.45
C LYS A 309 -1.06 7.61 -5.15
N SER A 310 -0.70 8.87 -4.99
CA SER A 310 -1.66 9.98 -4.92
C SER A 310 -1.84 10.66 -6.28
N GLN A 311 -3.02 11.22 -6.51
CA GLN A 311 -3.37 12.01 -7.69
C GLN A 311 -3.90 13.37 -7.27
N GLU A 312 -3.15 14.42 -7.58
CA GLU A 312 -3.59 15.79 -7.37
C GLU A 312 -4.60 16.22 -8.43
N ILE A 313 -5.61 16.98 -7.98
CA ILE A 313 -6.63 17.59 -8.81
C ILE A 313 -6.55 19.11 -8.58
N ALA A 314 -5.93 19.84 -9.49
CA ALA A 314 -5.76 21.27 -9.34
C ALA A 314 -6.76 22.04 -10.24
N LEU A 315 -7.31 23.14 -9.71
CA LEU A 315 -8.31 23.96 -10.41
C LEU A 315 -7.80 24.50 -11.77
N ASP A 316 -6.51 24.86 -11.81
CA ASP A 316 -5.82 25.30 -13.02
C ASP A 316 -4.79 24.29 -13.53
N GLY A 317 -4.78 23.07 -12.97
CA GLY A 317 -3.87 21.98 -13.35
C GLY A 317 -4.22 21.34 -14.70
N LYS A 318 -3.45 20.30 -15.04
CA LYS A 318 -3.70 19.48 -16.24
C LYS A 318 -5.07 18.80 -16.16
N PHE A 319 -5.68 18.60 -17.32
CA PHE A 319 -6.93 17.86 -17.45
C PHE A 319 -6.72 16.37 -17.10
N LEU A 320 -7.62 15.82 -16.30
CA LEU A 320 -7.57 14.44 -15.84
C LEU A 320 -8.69 13.60 -16.48
N VAL A 321 -8.40 12.34 -16.73
CA VAL A 321 -9.37 11.38 -17.28
C VAL A 321 -9.75 10.34 -16.24
N ILE A 322 -11.03 10.23 -15.94
CA ILE A 322 -11.63 9.15 -15.17
C ILE A 322 -12.06 8.08 -16.17
N GLY A 323 -11.42 6.92 -16.12
CA GLY A 323 -11.67 5.84 -17.06
C GLY A 323 -13.00 5.13 -16.80
N GLU A 324 -13.93 5.13 -17.77
CA GLU A 324 -15.32 4.66 -17.64
C GLU A 324 -15.55 3.20 -18.09
N ARG A 325 -14.48 2.44 -18.40
CA ARG A 325 -14.69 1.13 -19.05
C ARG A 325 -15.17 0.04 -18.13
N ILE A 326 -14.86 0.11 -16.83
CA ILE A 326 -15.26 -0.89 -15.83
C ILE A 326 -16.71 -0.57 -15.38
N ASN A 327 -17.62 -0.77 -16.29
CA ASN A 327 -19.07 -0.58 -16.09
C ASN A 327 -19.82 -1.59 -16.97
N PRO A 328 -20.65 -2.48 -16.40
CA PRO A 328 -21.35 -3.53 -17.14
C PRO A 328 -22.50 -3.02 -18.04
N THR A 329 -22.89 -1.76 -17.92
CA THR A 329 -23.98 -1.19 -18.73
C THR A 329 -23.70 -1.31 -20.22
N GLY A 330 -24.55 -2.06 -20.93
CA GLY A 330 -24.42 -2.29 -22.36
C GLY A 330 -23.33 -3.29 -22.79
N LYS A 331 -22.57 -3.89 -21.86
CA LYS A 331 -21.45 -4.81 -22.13
C LYS A 331 -21.81 -6.25 -21.75
N LYS A 332 -22.48 -6.98 -22.64
CA LYS A 332 -22.96 -8.35 -22.38
C LYS A 332 -21.88 -9.30 -21.87
N LYS A 333 -20.68 -9.27 -22.47
CA LYS A 333 -19.57 -10.15 -22.07
C LYS A 333 -19.12 -9.89 -20.61
N LEU A 334 -19.02 -8.63 -20.20
CA LEU A 334 -18.71 -8.27 -18.82
C LEU A 334 -19.83 -8.70 -17.86
N GLN A 335 -21.12 -8.50 -18.24
CA GLN A 335 -22.25 -8.95 -17.43
C GLN A 335 -22.27 -10.47 -17.22
N GLU A 336 -21.95 -11.24 -18.28
CA GLU A 336 -21.87 -12.71 -18.21
C GLU A 336 -20.75 -13.17 -17.28
N GLU A 337 -19.61 -12.52 -17.34
CA GLU A 337 -18.44 -12.80 -16.51
C GLU A 337 -18.72 -12.48 -15.03
N LEU A 338 -19.30 -11.32 -14.74
CA LEU A 338 -19.70 -10.93 -13.38
C LEU A 338 -20.72 -11.92 -12.79
N ARG A 339 -21.70 -12.40 -13.60
CA ARG A 339 -22.64 -13.44 -13.14
C ARG A 339 -21.98 -14.78 -12.87
N ALA A 340 -20.88 -15.07 -13.55
CA ALA A 340 -20.07 -16.26 -13.30
C ALA A 340 -19.09 -16.08 -12.10
N GLY A 341 -19.11 -14.91 -11.42
CA GLY A 341 -18.21 -14.59 -10.31
C GLY A 341 -16.77 -14.31 -10.75
N LYS A 342 -16.52 -14.05 -12.05
CA LYS A 342 -15.19 -13.79 -12.61
C LYS A 342 -14.95 -12.31 -12.81
N LEU A 343 -13.68 -11.89 -12.73
CA LEU A 343 -13.23 -10.50 -12.84
C LEU A 343 -12.05 -10.31 -13.82
N ASP A 344 -11.76 -11.30 -14.66
CA ASP A 344 -10.62 -11.25 -15.60
C ASP A 344 -10.72 -10.04 -16.55
N LEU A 345 -11.92 -9.73 -17.05
CA LEU A 345 -12.16 -8.55 -17.88
C LEU A 345 -12.05 -7.24 -17.09
N VAL A 346 -12.38 -7.26 -15.81
CA VAL A 346 -12.23 -6.08 -14.95
C VAL A 346 -10.76 -5.75 -14.78
N GLU A 347 -9.92 -6.76 -14.50
CA GLU A 347 -8.46 -6.62 -14.42
C GLU A 347 -7.88 -6.10 -15.74
N GLU A 348 -8.21 -6.75 -16.87
CA GLU A 348 -7.76 -6.35 -18.21
C GLU A 348 -8.17 -4.89 -18.53
N MET A 349 -9.40 -4.50 -18.17
CA MET A 349 -9.87 -3.13 -18.41
C MET A 349 -9.17 -2.11 -17.50
N ALA A 350 -8.81 -2.47 -16.27
CA ALA A 350 -8.07 -1.60 -15.36
C ALA A 350 -6.67 -1.31 -15.91
N GLU A 351 -5.93 -2.34 -16.25
CA GLU A 351 -4.58 -2.22 -16.84
C GLU A 351 -4.59 -1.41 -18.14
N GLN A 352 -5.49 -1.76 -19.08
CA GLN A 352 -5.60 -1.06 -20.35
C GLN A 352 -5.92 0.42 -20.19
N GLN A 353 -6.77 0.78 -19.22
CA GLN A 353 -7.11 2.18 -19.00
C GLN A 353 -5.93 2.97 -18.41
N GLU A 354 -5.15 2.37 -17.49
CA GLU A 354 -3.94 2.97 -16.96
C GLU A 354 -2.89 3.15 -18.06
N GLU A 355 -2.64 2.12 -18.87
CA GLU A 355 -1.73 2.20 -20.02
C GLU A 355 -2.12 3.27 -21.04
N MET A 356 -3.41 3.49 -21.24
CA MET A 356 -3.96 4.49 -22.18
C MET A 356 -3.99 5.91 -21.61
N GLY A 357 -3.54 6.11 -20.37
CA GLY A 357 -3.42 7.42 -19.76
C GLY A 357 -4.64 7.88 -18.96
N ALA A 358 -5.45 6.95 -18.43
CA ALA A 358 -6.36 7.28 -17.35
C ALA A 358 -5.59 7.73 -16.10
N HIS A 359 -6.20 8.59 -15.31
CA HIS A 359 -5.64 9.08 -14.04
C HIS A 359 -6.40 8.54 -12.82
N ILE A 360 -7.63 8.13 -13.02
CA ILE A 360 -8.57 7.60 -12.03
C ILE A 360 -9.36 6.50 -12.73
N LEU A 361 -9.73 5.43 -12.02
CA LEU A 361 -10.59 4.37 -12.56
C LEU A 361 -11.96 4.44 -11.91
N ASP A 362 -12.99 4.63 -12.73
CA ASP A 362 -14.39 4.49 -12.31
C ASP A 362 -14.78 3.02 -12.35
N ILE A 363 -15.28 2.50 -11.22
CA ILE A 363 -15.68 1.09 -11.09
C ILE A 363 -17.16 1.00 -10.72
N ASN A 364 -17.92 0.31 -11.58
CA ASN A 364 -19.34 0.03 -11.40
C ASN A 364 -19.58 -1.48 -11.60
N MET A 365 -20.26 -2.12 -10.63
CA MET A 365 -20.59 -3.55 -10.68
C MET A 365 -22.11 -3.80 -10.84
N GLY A 366 -22.89 -2.75 -11.08
CA GLY A 366 -24.36 -2.82 -11.15
C GLY A 366 -24.86 -3.65 -12.34
N THR A 367 -25.20 -4.92 -12.10
CA THR A 367 -25.88 -5.77 -13.08
C THR A 367 -26.85 -6.74 -12.39
N ASN A 368 -27.92 -7.10 -13.10
CA ASN A 368 -28.91 -8.01 -12.54
C ASN A 368 -28.32 -9.44 -12.36
N GLY A 369 -28.70 -10.08 -11.25
CA GLY A 369 -28.37 -11.50 -10.99
C GLY A 369 -27.04 -11.71 -10.26
N ILE A 370 -26.50 -10.67 -9.61
CA ILE A 370 -25.32 -10.77 -8.73
C ILE A 370 -25.59 -10.09 -7.40
N ASP A 371 -24.79 -10.41 -6.38
CA ASP A 371 -24.62 -9.58 -5.18
C ASP A 371 -23.63 -8.46 -5.52
N GLU A 372 -24.13 -7.23 -5.70
CA GLU A 372 -23.30 -6.10 -6.10
C GLU A 372 -22.26 -5.75 -5.03
N LYS A 373 -22.60 -5.90 -3.74
CA LYS A 373 -21.68 -5.63 -2.64
C LYS A 373 -20.50 -6.58 -2.66
N GLU A 374 -20.76 -7.87 -2.74
CA GLU A 374 -19.70 -8.88 -2.82
C GLU A 374 -18.82 -8.67 -4.05
N MET A 375 -19.44 -8.40 -5.20
CA MET A 375 -18.73 -8.19 -6.45
C MET A 375 -17.89 -6.91 -6.43
N MET A 376 -18.40 -5.81 -5.87
CA MET A 376 -17.66 -4.55 -5.70
C MET A 376 -16.42 -4.74 -4.83
N LEU A 377 -16.53 -5.46 -3.71
CA LEU A 377 -15.39 -5.74 -2.83
C LEU A 377 -14.33 -6.57 -3.52
N LYS A 378 -14.73 -7.60 -4.27
CA LYS A 378 -13.80 -8.40 -5.09
C LYS A 378 -13.14 -7.56 -6.18
N ALA A 379 -13.91 -6.70 -6.86
CA ALA A 379 -13.38 -5.81 -7.89
C ALA A 379 -12.36 -4.82 -7.33
N ILE A 380 -12.64 -4.18 -6.18
CA ILE A 380 -11.68 -3.31 -5.49
C ILE A 380 -10.39 -4.08 -5.21
N SER A 381 -10.48 -5.26 -4.61
CA SER A 381 -9.33 -6.09 -4.28
C SER A 381 -8.49 -6.42 -5.53
N LYS A 382 -9.13 -6.84 -6.63
CA LYS A 382 -8.47 -7.19 -7.88
C LYS A 382 -7.85 -5.98 -8.58
N VAL A 383 -8.60 -4.88 -8.73
CA VAL A 383 -8.12 -3.67 -9.40
C VAL A 383 -6.94 -3.04 -8.66
N THR A 384 -6.95 -3.01 -7.33
CA THR A 384 -5.83 -2.46 -6.54
C THR A 384 -4.56 -3.30 -6.65
N MET A 385 -4.65 -4.58 -7.03
CA MET A 385 -3.46 -5.41 -7.30
C MET A 385 -2.81 -5.06 -8.64
N VAL A 386 -3.61 -4.82 -9.68
CA VAL A 386 -3.13 -4.66 -11.06
C VAL A 386 -2.93 -3.20 -11.50
N SER A 387 -3.52 -2.24 -10.78
CA SER A 387 -3.44 -0.81 -11.10
C SER A 387 -2.99 0.01 -9.88
N SER A 388 -2.22 1.06 -10.14
CA SER A 388 -1.80 2.04 -9.14
C SER A 388 -2.71 3.27 -9.07
N LEU A 389 -3.74 3.35 -9.90
CA LEU A 389 -4.62 4.51 -10.00
C LEU A 389 -5.63 4.56 -8.84
N PRO A 390 -5.99 5.76 -8.37
CA PRO A 390 -7.10 5.95 -7.44
C PRO A 390 -8.43 5.51 -8.04
N LEU A 391 -9.37 5.08 -7.16
CA LEU A 391 -10.69 4.61 -7.59
C LEU A 391 -11.76 5.67 -7.40
N CYS A 392 -12.63 5.76 -8.39
CA CYS A 392 -13.94 6.37 -8.36
C CYS A 392 -14.97 5.24 -8.20
N ILE A 393 -15.69 5.22 -7.08
CA ILE A 393 -16.64 4.16 -6.76
C ILE A 393 -18.03 4.61 -7.23
N ASP A 394 -18.58 3.89 -8.20
CA ASP A 394 -19.89 4.17 -8.81
C ASP A 394 -20.90 3.09 -8.41
N THR A 395 -21.83 3.45 -7.56
CA THR A 395 -22.98 2.62 -7.16
C THR A 395 -24.15 3.46 -6.71
N SER A 396 -25.35 2.96 -6.93
CA SER A 396 -26.59 3.58 -6.46
C SER A 396 -26.98 3.15 -5.02
N TYR A 397 -26.34 2.13 -4.47
CA TYR A 397 -26.68 1.55 -3.16
C TYR A 397 -25.76 2.05 -2.06
N VAL A 398 -26.36 2.63 -1.02
CA VAL A 398 -25.61 3.19 0.12
C VAL A 398 -24.79 2.13 0.86
N GLU A 399 -25.34 0.93 1.07
CA GLU A 399 -24.64 -0.17 1.72
C GLU A 399 -23.46 -0.72 0.90
N VAL A 400 -23.53 -0.67 -0.43
CA VAL A 400 -22.41 -1.02 -1.32
C VAL A 400 -21.34 0.05 -1.23
N MET A 401 -21.72 1.32 -1.26
CA MET A 401 -20.81 2.46 -1.13
C MET A 401 -20.06 2.41 0.22
N GLU A 402 -20.78 2.21 1.33
CA GLU A 402 -20.13 2.13 2.66
C GLU A 402 -19.14 0.97 2.73
N ALA A 403 -19.53 -0.23 2.25
CA ALA A 403 -18.64 -1.38 2.23
C ALA A 403 -17.39 -1.14 1.36
N ALA A 404 -17.57 -0.53 0.19
CA ALA A 404 -16.49 -0.18 -0.73
C ALA A 404 -15.51 0.85 -0.11
N LEU A 405 -16.03 1.94 0.48
CA LEU A 405 -15.22 2.96 1.15
C LEU A 405 -14.45 2.39 2.34
N ARG A 406 -15.06 1.46 3.06
CA ARG A 406 -14.42 0.78 4.20
C ARG A 406 -13.28 -0.12 3.75
N ALA A 407 -13.47 -0.85 2.64
CA ALA A 407 -12.51 -1.81 2.12
C ALA A 407 -11.38 -1.16 1.31
N TYR A 408 -11.64 -0.05 0.64
CA TYR A 408 -10.64 0.58 -0.21
C TYR A 408 -9.48 1.16 0.59
N PRO A 409 -8.23 0.77 0.33
CA PRO A 409 -7.08 1.19 1.15
C PRO A 409 -6.63 2.63 0.91
N GLY A 410 -7.15 3.29 -0.11
CA GLY A 410 -6.81 4.66 -0.51
C GLY A 410 -7.85 5.70 -0.07
N ARG A 411 -7.79 6.88 -0.70
CA ARG A 411 -8.79 7.94 -0.62
C ARG A 411 -9.62 7.94 -1.89
N ALA A 412 -10.86 7.44 -1.82
CA ALA A 412 -11.75 7.26 -2.96
C ALA A 412 -12.47 8.55 -3.39
N LEU A 413 -12.97 8.54 -4.64
CA LEU A 413 -13.97 9.47 -5.16
C LEU A 413 -15.33 8.75 -5.18
N ILE A 414 -16.35 9.30 -4.51
CA ILE A 414 -17.73 8.79 -4.55
C ILE A 414 -18.42 9.30 -5.82
N ASN A 415 -18.93 8.42 -6.63
CA ASN A 415 -19.78 8.74 -7.78
C ASN A 415 -21.21 8.23 -7.52
N SER A 416 -22.14 9.07 -7.08
CA SER A 416 -22.10 10.49 -6.78
C SER A 416 -23.05 10.84 -5.61
N ILE A 417 -22.97 12.04 -5.09
CA ILE A 417 -23.91 12.57 -4.10
C ILE A 417 -24.77 13.65 -4.74
N SER A 418 -26.09 13.45 -4.76
CA SER A 418 -27.10 14.39 -5.25
C SER A 418 -27.89 14.98 -4.09
N LEU A 419 -28.79 15.96 -4.36
CA LEU A 419 -29.69 16.52 -3.37
C LEU A 419 -30.91 15.62 -3.08
N GLU A 420 -30.98 14.43 -3.69
CA GLU A 420 -31.99 13.44 -3.34
C GLU A 420 -31.88 13.10 -1.86
N THR A 421 -33.00 13.26 -1.13
CA THR A 421 -33.03 13.20 0.36
C THR A 421 -32.40 11.91 0.88
N GLU A 422 -32.73 10.77 0.29
CA GLU A 422 -32.22 9.47 0.73
C GLU A 422 -30.71 9.34 0.54
N LYS A 423 -30.14 9.94 -0.50
CA LYS A 423 -28.70 9.89 -0.79
C LYS A 423 -27.90 10.85 0.06
N ILE A 424 -28.29 12.14 0.08
CA ILE A 424 -27.49 13.15 0.76
C ILE A 424 -27.37 12.91 2.26
N GLU A 425 -28.46 12.48 2.93
CA GLU A 425 -28.47 12.25 4.37
C GLU A 425 -27.63 11.04 4.80
N LYS A 426 -27.43 10.06 3.90
CA LYS A 426 -26.63 8.86 4.18
C LYS A 426 -25.19 8.98 3.68
N LEU A 427 -24.99 9.49 2.44
CA LEU A 427 -23.67 9.50 1.80
C LEU A 427 -22.74 10.63 2.29
N LEU A 428 -23.26 11.81 2.65
CA LEU A 428 -22.40 12.88 3.21
C LEU A 428 -21.71 12.47 4.52
N PRO A 429 -22.42 11.84 5.51
CA PRO A 429 -21.75 11.29 6.70
C PRO A 429 -20.69 10.22 6.37
N LEU A 430 -20.92 9.37 5.36
CA LEU A 430 -19.95 8.37 4.93
C LEU A 430 -18.72 9.02 4.29
N ALA A 431 -18.90 10.04 3.44
CA ALA A 431 -17.80 10.80 2.86
C ALA A 431 -16.92 11.41 3.97
N LYS A 432 -17.51 11.95 5.03
CA LYS A 432 -16.79 12.45 6.20
C LYS A 432 -16.09 11.33 6.97
N LYS A 433 -16.81 10.23 7.29
CA LYS A 433 -16.30 9.12 8.09
C LYS A 433 -15.05 8.49 7.48
N TYR A 434 -15.05 8.28 6.16
CA TYR A 434 -13.96 7.64 5.44
C TYR A 434 -13.01 8.63 4.74
N GLY A 435 -13.22 9.94 4.93
CA GLY A 435 -12.41 11.00 4.32
C GLY A 435 -12.45 11.04 2.80
N ALA A 436 -13.47 10.42 2.20
CA ALA A 436 -13.60 10.31 0.75
C ALA A 436 -13.95 11.66 0.11
N MET A 437 -13.50 11.87 -1.12
CA MET A 437 -14.01 12.93 -1.98
C MET A 437 -15.30 12.47 -2.67
N PHE A 438 -16.10 13.41 -3.17
CA PHE A 438 -17.29 13.04 -3.90
C PHE A 438 -17.59 13.95 -5.08
N ILE A 439 -18.23 13.36 -6.09
CA ILE A 439 -18.84 14.07 -7.20
C ILE A 439 -20.20 14.59 -6.72
N LEU A 440 -20.35 15.91 -6.70
CA LEU A 440 -21.62 16.59 -6.47
C LEU A 440 -22.41 16.56 -7.77
N LEU A 441 -23.47 15.75 -7.82
CA LEU A 441 -24.37 15.66 -8.96
C LEU A 441 -25.58 16.57 -8.72
N PRO A 442 -25.80 17.62 -9.55
CA PRO A 442 -26.87 18.60 -9.33
C PRO A 442 -28.26 18.08 -9.75
N LEU A 443 -28.71 17.01 -9.06
CA LEU A 443 -30.05 16.44 -9.12
C LEU A 443 -30.74 16.58 -7.76
N SER A 444 -32.07 16.61 -7.77
CA SER A 444 -32.90 16.61 -6.57
C SER A 444 -34.00 15.54 -6.64
N ASP A 445 -34.83 15.46 -5.62
CA ASP A 445 -36.02 14.57 -5.63
C ASP A 445 -37.00 14.90 -6.78
N GLU A 446 -36.95 16.12 -7.33
CA GLU A 446 -37.72 16.52 -8.54
C GLU A 446 -37.05 16.05 -9.85
N GLY A 447 -35.87 15.42 -9.79
CA GLY A 447 -35.12 14.96 -10.94
C GLY A 447 -34.14 16.00 -11.51
N LEU A 448 -34.09 16.12 -12.86
CA LEU A 448 -33.19 17.04 -13.55
C LEU A 448 -33.60 18.51 -13.35
N PRO A 449 -32.64 19.42 -13.08
CA PRO A 449 -32.93 20.86 -12.97
C PRO A 449 -33.50 21.40 -14.26
N LYS A 450 -34.55 22.24 -14.18
CA LYS A 450 -35.27 22.82 -15.30
C LYS A 450 -34.57 24.06 -15.90
N SER A 451 -33.58 24.59 -15.16
CA SER A 451 -32.84 25.79 -15.57
C SER A 451 -31.42 25.81 -14.96
N LEU A 452 -30.56 26.64 -15.55
CA LEU A 452 -29.23 26.90 -14.95
C LEU A 452 -29.33 27.54 -13.55
N ALA A 453 -30.33 28.36 -13.28
CA ALA A 453 -30.58 28.97 -11.97
C ALA A 453 -30.87 27.89 -10.92
N GLU A 454 -31.77 26.97 -11.21
CA GLU A 454 -32.11 25.85 -10.34
C GLU A 454 -30.90 24.92 -10.13
N LYS A 455 -30.13 24.65 -11.20
CA LYS A 455 -28.87 23.88 -11.09
C LYS A 455 -27.89 24.53 -10.10
N LYS A 456 -27.70 25.85 -10.18
CA LYS A 456 -26.86 26.61 -9.25
C LYS A 456 -27.39 26.57 -7.81
N GLU A 457 -28.69 26.61 -7.62
CA GLU A 457 -29.36 26.51 -6.32
C GLU A 457 -29.11 25.13 -5.68
N ILE A 458 -29.29 24.05 -6.44
CA ILE A 458 -29.01 22.69 -5.98
C ILE A 458 -27.54 22.54 -5.55
N ILE A 459 -26.59 23.03 -6.37
CA ILE A 459 -25.17 23.00 -6.06
C ILE A 459 -24.92 23.71 -4.74
N ASN A 460 -25.38 24.93 -4.55
CA ASN A 460 -25.18 25.71 -3.33
C ASN A 460 -25.81 25.05 -2.11
N THR A 461 -26.98 24.44 -2.25
CA THR A 461 -27.66 23.73 -1.17
C THR A 461 -26.83 22.53 -0.67
N ILE A 462 -26.26 21.73 -1.59
CA ILE A 462 -25.40 20.61 -1.23
C ILE A 462 -24.13 21.11 -0.55
N LEU A 463 -23.50 22.19 -1.06
CA LEU A 463 -22.31 22.80 -0.45
C LEU A 463 -22.56 23.27 0.99
N GLU A 464 -23.70 23.90 1.26
CA GLU A 464 -24.09 24.35 2.59
C GLU A 464 -24.34 23.16 3.55
N LYS A 465 -24.97 22.07 3.08
CA LYS A 465 -25.16 20.85 3.88
C LYS A 465 -23.80 20.19 4.19
N ALA A 466 -22.90 20.09 3.21
CA ALA A 466 -21.54 19.57 3.39
C ALA A 466 -20.75 20.37 4.42
N LYS A 467 -20.77 21.71 4.31
CA LYS A 467 -20.13 22.64 5.26
C LYS A 467 -20.64 22.46 6.69
N LYS A 468 -21.95 22.31 6.88
CA LYS A 468 -22.55 22.10 8.21
C LYS A 468 -22.09 20.81 8.87
N LEU A 469 -21.79 19.76 8.09
CA LEU A 469 -21.22 18.52 8.57
C LEU A 469 -19.69 18.58 8.75
N GLY A 470 -19.04 19.70 8.38
CA GLY A 470 -17.59 19.87 8.44
C GLY A 470 -16.86 19.12 7.32
N VAL A 471 -17.52 18.86 6.19
CA VAL A 471 -16.88 18.36 4.97
C VAL A 471 -16.24 19.54 4.26
N SER A 472 -14.95 19.43 3.96
CA SER A 472 -14.19 20.50 3.31
C SER A 472 -14.61 20.66 1.86
N LYS A 473 -14.59 21.92 1.39
CA LYS A 473 -14.80 22.26 -0.01
C LYS A 473 -13.86 21.50 -0.97
N ASN A 474 -12.64 21.20 -0.50
CA ASN A 474 -11.63 20.45 -1.27
C ASN A 474 -11.92 18.96 -1.41
N GLN A 475 -13.00 18.46 -0.80
CA GLN A 475 -13.49 17.09 -0.99
C GLN A 475 -14.56 17.02 -2.09
N ILE A 476 -14.92 18.14 -2.74
CA ILE A 476 -16.09 18.25 -3.62
C ILE A 476 -15.67 18.55 -5.05
N ILE A 477 -16.10 17.69 -5.98
CA ILE A 477 -15.96 17.88 -7.42
C ILE A 477 -17.38 18.03 -8.00
N VAL A 478 -17.67 19.09 -8.73
CA VAL A 478 -19.03 19.31 -9.25
C VAL A 478 -19.19 18.69 -10.62
N ASP A 479 -20.23 17.87 -10.82
CA ASP A 479 -20.61 17.39 -12.15
C ASP A 479 -21.31 18.50 -12.92
N GLY A 480 -20.84 18.79 -14.13
CA GLY A 480 -21.43 19.75 -15.03
C GLY A 480 -22.84 19.37 -15.52
N LEU A 481 -23.25 18.13 -15.28
CA LEU A 481 -24.54 17.54 -15.68
C LEU A 481 -24.81 17.69 -17.16
N VAL A 482 -24.22 16.80 -17.95
CA VAL A 482 -24.34 16.82 -19.43
C VAL A 482 -25.58 16.08 -19.86
N THR A 483 -26.48 16.78 -20.55
CA THR A 483 -27.59 16.18 -21.31
C THR A 483 -27.26 16.13 -22.81
N THR A 484 -27.99 15.34 -23.60
CA THR A 484 -27.69 15.21 -25.03
C THR A 484 -28.20 16.41 -25.82
N VAL A 485 -27.39 16.93 -26.75
CA VAL A 485 -27.83 17.99 -27.69
C VAL A 485 -28.96 17.54 -28.61
N GLY A 486 -29.16 16.23 -28.75
CA GLY A 486 -30.33 15.68 -29.49
C GLY A 486 -31.66 15.95 -28.80
N ALA A 487 -31.68 16.04 -27.46
CA ALA A 487 -32.89 16.36 -26.69
C ALA A 487 -32.97 17.84 -26.30
N ASN A 488 -31.82 18.46 -25.95
CA ASN A 488 -31.75 19.89 -25.57
C ASN A 488 -30.65 20.59 -26.38
N LYS A 489 -31.02 21.47 -27.30
CA LYS A 489 -30.08 22.21 -28.15
C LYS A 489 -29.11 23.10 -27.35
N ASN A 490 -29.49 23.53 -26.14
CA ASN A 490 -28.69 24.37 -25.26
C ASN A 490 -27.81 23.53 -24.31
N ALA A 491 -27.88 22.20 -24.31
CA ALA A 491 -27.20 21.32 -23.36
C ALA A 491 -25.70 21.63 -23.20
N ALA A 492 -25.01 21.82 -24.34
CA ALA A 492 -23.58 22.17 -24.31
C ALA A 492 -23.35 23.53 -23.63
N LEU A 493 -24.09 24.55 -23.99
CA LEU A 493 -23.95 25.93 -23.44
C LEU A 493 -24.24 25.95 -21.94
N GLU A 494 -25.29 25.28 -21.49
CA GLU A 494 -25.67 25.19 -20.08
C GLU A 494 -24.58 24.46 -19.25
N THR A 495 -23.99 23.41 -19.80
CA THR A 495 -22.88 22.70 -19.13
C THR A 495 -21.63 23.58 -19.04
N LEU A 496 -21.25 24.26 -20.13
CA LEU A 496 -20.13 25.18 -20.15
C LEU A 496 -20.30 26.33 -19.14
N GLU A 497 -21.50 26.88 -19.03
CA GLU A 497 -21.80 27.91 -18.04
C GLU A 497 -21.77 27.41 -16.61
N THR A 498 -22.19 26.16 -16.36
CA THR A 498 -22.07 25.51 -15.06
C THR A 498 -20.59 25.34 -14.67
N ILE A 499 -19.74 24.89 -15.61
CA ILE A 499 -18.28 24.73 -15.40
C ILE A 499 -17.64 26.09 -15.05
N ARG A 500 -17.97 27.16 -15.81
CA ARG A 500 -17.47 28.52 -15.53
C ARG A 500 -17.88 28.99 -14.14
N TYR A 501 -19.17 28.86 -13.80
CA TYR A 501 -19.68 29.20 -12.48
C TYR A 501 -18.92 28.47 -11.35
N CYS A 502 -18.72 27.17 -11.47
CA CYS A 502 -17.99 26.40 -10.48
C CYS A 502 -16.53 26.87 -10.35
N LYS A 503 -15.87 27.13 -11.47
CA LYS A 503 -14.48 27.58 -11.49
C LYS A 503 -14.33 29.03 -11.01
N GLU A 504 -15.09 29.96 -11.54
CA GLU A 504 -14.90 31.40 -11.38
C GLU A 504 -15.48 31.90 -10.07
N ASP A 505 -16.70 31.49 -9.74
CA ASP A 505 -17.42 31.97 -8.56
C ASP A 505 -17.17 31.09 -7.34
N LEU A 506 -17.27 29.78 -7.49
CA LEU A 506 -17.14 28.82 -6.38
C LEU A 506 -15.72 28.36 -6.11
N LYS A 507 -14.78 28.52 -7.04
CA LYS A 507 -13.40 27.96 -6.96
C LYS A 507 -13.42 26.45 -6.68
N LEU A 508 -14.25 25.70 -7.41
CA LEU A 508 -14.41 24.26 -7.33
C LEU A 508 -13.96 23.58 -8.62
N CYS A 509 -13.32 22.42 -8.45
CA CYS A 509 -13.03 21.52 -9.56
C CYS A 509 -14.31 20.90 -10.11
N THR A 510 -14.29 20.54 -11.40
CA THR A 510 -15.47 20.02 -12.10
C THR A 510 -15.16 18.74 -12.84
N THR A 511 -16.17 17.89 -12.96
CA THR A 511 -16.18 16.71 -13.82
C THR A 511 -17.41 16.68 -14.70
N MET A 512 -17.50 15.76 -15.63
CA MET A 512 -18.70 15.45 -16.40
C MET A 512 -18.62 14.11 -17.10
N GLY A 513 -19.76 13.45 -17.31
CA GLY A 513 -19.89 12.33 -18.25
C GLY A 513 -19.86 12.83 -19.69
N LEU A 514 -18.68 12.94 -20.28
CA LEU A 514 -18.46 13.60 -21.58
C LEU A 514 -19.30 13.02 -22.72
N SER A 515 -19.40 11.69 -22.76
CA SER A 515 -20.06 10.95 -23.84
C SER A 515 -21.57 11.20 -23.95
N ASN A 516 -22.19 11.76 -22.90
CA ASN A 516 -23.65 12.04 -22.89
C ASN A 516 -24.05 13.09 -23.91
N ILE A 517 -23.19 14.09 -24.19
CA ILE A 517 -23.49 15.20 -25.11
C ILE A 517 -23.90 14.71 -26.49
N SER A 518 -23.30 13.65 -26.97
CA SER A 518 -23.49 13.12 -28.34
C SER A 518 -24.42 11.92 -28.43
N PHE A 519 -25.12 11.57 -27.31
CA PHE A 519 -25.99 10.39 -27.32
C PHE A 519 -27.06 10.49 -28.42
N GLY A 520 -27.19 9.44 -29.24
CA GLY A 520 -28.11 9.37 -30.37
C GLY A 520 -27.63 10.06 -31.67
N LEU A 521 -26.43 10.70 -31.67
CA LEU A 521 -25.86 11.30 -32.88
C LEU A 521 -24.96 10.33 -33.64
N PRO A 522 -24.82 10.51 -34.96
CA PRO A 522 -23.78 9.82 -35.73
C PRO A 522 -22.41 10.45 -35.44
N GLU A 523 -21.32 9.71 -35.72
CA GLU A 523 -19.93 10.18 -35.61
C GLU A 523 -19.59 10.89 -34.28
N ARG A 524 -20.06 10.31 -33.21
CA ARG A 524 -19.92 10.80 -31.81
C ARG A 524 -18.52 11.27 -31.43
N PRO A 525 -17.41 10.63 -31.89
CA PRO A 525 -16.05 11.08 -31.53
C PRO A 525 -15.75 12.53 -31.85
N TYR A 526 -16.25 13.07 -32.98
CA TYR A 526 -16.05 14.48 -33.36
C TYR A 526 -16.77 15.44 -32.42
N VAL A 527 -18.01 15.12 -32.08
CA VAL A 527 -18.82 15.95 -31.17
C VAL A 527 -18.17 15.92 -29.76
N ASN A 528 -17.78 14.73 -29.27
CA ASN A 528 -17.13 14.57 -27.97
C ASN A 528 -15.79 15.33 -27.91
N GLY A 529 -14.95 15.24 -28.94
CA GLY A 529 -13.67 15.94 -28.98
C GLY A 529 -13.83 17.48 -29.02
N ALA A 530 -14.73 18.01 -29.86
CA ALA A 530 -15.03 19.44 -29.90
C ALA A 530 -15.56 19.94 -28.56
N PHE A 531 -16.50 19.21 -27.94
CA PHE A 531 -17.08 19.55 -26.65
C PHE A 531 -16.04 19.49 -25.51
N ALA A 532 -15.13 18.51 -25.52
CA ALA A 532 -14.03 18.40 -24.57
C ALA A 532 -13.16 19.67 -24.61
N SER A 533 -12.72 20.12 -25.82
CA SER A 533 -11.94 21.36 -25.96
C SER A 533 -12.67 22.58 -25.41
N MET A 534 -13.95 22.73 -25.73
CA MET A 534 -14.77 23.85 -25.23
C MET A 534 -14.90 23.82 -23.71
N ALA A 535 -15.11 22.64 -23.13
CA ALA A 535 -15.26 22.46 -21.69
C ALA A 535 -13.93 22.71 -20.96
N ILE A 536 -12.80 22.18 -21.47
CA ILE A 536 -11.45 22.45 -20.92
C ILE A 536 -11.16 23.95 -21.00
N ALA A 537 -11.50 24.61 -22.10
CA ALA A 537 -11.36 26.06 -22.24
C ALA A 537 -12.24 26.83 -21.23
N SER A 538 -13.39 26.31 -20.86
CA SER A 538 -14.30 26.90 -19.87
C SER A 538 -13.89 26.56 -18.42
N GLY A 539 -12.87 25.71 -18.20
CA GLY A 539 -12.33 25.42 -16.87
C GLY A 539 -12.62 24.02 -16.34
N LEU A 540 -13.06 23.08 -17.19
CA LEU A 540 -13.21 21.67 -16.79
C LEU A 540 -11.88 21.10 -16.31
N THR A 541 -11.89 20.43 -15.14
CA THR A 541 -10.70 19.84 -14.55
C THR A 541 -10.54 18.36 -14.88
N MET A 542 -11.64 17.63 -15.03
CA MET A 542 -11.62 16.21 -15.39
C MET A 542 -12.88 15.77 -16.13
N ALA A 543 -12.86 14.60 -16.76
CA ALA A 543 -14.06 13.99 -17.32
C ALA A 543 -14.06 12.47 -17.14
N ILE A 544 -15.26 11.92 -16.95
CA ILE A 544 -15.55 10.49 -17.06
C ILE A 544 -15.61 10.18 -18.55
N ALA A 545 -14.64 9.41 -19.05
CA ALA A 545 -14.46 9.21 -20.47
C ALA A 545 -13.72 7.90 -20.77
N ASN A 546 -13.81 7.44 -22.01
CA ASN A 546 -13.08 6.24 -22.46
C ASN A 546 -11.64 6.60 -22.90
N PRO A 547 -10.59 6.25 -22.14
CA PRO A 547 -9.21 6.56 -22.52
C PRO A 547 -8.73 5.81 -23.76
N SER A 548 -9.42 4.75 -24.20
CA SER A 548 -9.12 4.07 -25.47
C SER A 548 -9.54 4.89 -26.71
N ASN A 549 -10.27 5.99 -26.54
CA ASN A 549 -10.61 6.90 -27.65
C ASN A 549 -9.44 7.84 -27.93
N GLN A 550 -8.58 7.46 -28.86
CA GLN A 550 -7.35 8.20 -29.22
C GLN A 550 -7.61 9.64 -29.64
N LEU A 551 -8.69 9.89 -30.37
CA LEU A 551 -9.06 11.25 -30.80
C LEU A 551 -9.37 12.13 -29.58
N LEU A 552 -10.17 11.62 -28.65
CA LEU A 552 -10.53 12.34 -27.42
C LEU A 552 -9.28 12.63 -26.58
N MET A 553 -8.46 11.62 -26.33
CA MET A 553 -7.24 11.77 -25.55
C MET A 553 -6.26 12.78 -26.20
N GLY A 554 -6.00 12.64 -27.49
CA GLY A 554 -5.15 13.58 -28.22
C GLY A 554 -5.64 15.02 -28.17
N ILE A 555 -6.96 15.24 -28.36
CA ILE A 555 -7.58 16.58 -28.29
C ILE A 555 -7.49 17.14 -26.85
N SER A 556 -7.74 16.34 -25.83
CA SER A 556 -7.70 16.79 -24.44
C SER A 556 -6.32 17.27 -24.02
N PHE A 557 -5.28 16.50 -24.30
CA PHE A 557 -3.90 16.90 -24.00
C PHE A 557 -3.41 18.07 -24.87
N ALA A 558 -3.82 18.13 -26.13
CA ALA A 558 -3.56 19.28 -26.99
C ALA A 558 -4.25 20.56 -26.47
N SER A 559 -5.44 20.46 -25.89
CA SER A 559 -6.13 21.59 -25.29
C SER A 559 -5.38 22.15 -24.08
N ASP A 560 -4.79 21.30 -23.24
CA ASP A 560 -3.95 21.73 -22.12
C ASP A 560 -2.66 22.40 -22.61
N LEU A 561 -1.99 21.84 -23.64
CA LEU A 561 -0.81 22.43 -24.27
C LEU A 561 -1.09 23.83 -24.80
N LEU A 562 -2.18 24.00 -25.55
CA LEU A 562 -2.60 25.31 -26.11
C LEU A 562 -3.00 26.33 -25.03
N ARG A 563 -3.37 25.85 -23.82
CA ARG A 563 -3.64 26.69 -22.65
C ARG A 563 -2.41 27.00 -21.81
N ASN A 564 -1.24 26.52 -22.24
CA ASN A 564 0.04 26.71 -21.54
C ASN A 564 0.00 26.28 -20.06
N LYS A 565 -0.66 25.12 -19.76
CA LYS A 565 -0.68 24.58 -18.42
C LYS A 565 0.68 23.98 -18.07
N GLU A 566 1.08 24.07 -16.81
CA GLU A 566 2.38 23.59 -16.34
C GLU A 566 2.58 22.09 -16.67
N GLY A 567 3.69 21.77 -17.33
CA GLY A 567 4.07 20.41 -17.75
C GLY A 567 3.15 19.77 -18.80
N SER A 568 2.31 20.56 -19.47
CA SER A 568 1.40 20.08 -20.54
C SER A 568 2.13 19.68 -21.82
N ASP A 569 3.28 20.25 -22.10
CA ASP A 569 4.16 19.89 -23.22
C ASP A 569 4.68 18.45 -23.07
N ILE A 570 5.22 18.10 -21.90
CA ILE A 570 5.69 16.74 -21.58
C ILE A 570 4.52 15.78 -21.62
N ALA A 571 3.41 16.11 -20.95
CA ALA A 571 2.22 15.24 -20.90
C ALA A 571 1.64 14.97 -22.30
N TYR A 572 1.63 15.97 -23.21
CA TYR A 572 1.18 15.79 -24.58
C TYR A 572 2.11 14.84 -25.34
N ILE A 573 3.43 15.04 -25.25
CA ILE A 573 4.42 14.17 -25.94
C ILE A 573 4.29 12.73 -25.46
N GLU A 574 4.25 12.50 -24.14
CA GLU A 574 4.08 11.17 -23.55
C GLU A 574 2.77 10.50 -24.02
N GLN A 575 1.66 11.24 -24.07
CA GLN A 575 0.38 10.70 -24.54
C GLN A 575 0.43 10.31 -26.01
N ILE A 576 1.07 11.12 -26.88
CA ILE A 576 1.22 10.79 -28.29
C ILE A 576 2.09 9.53 -28.46
N GLN A 577 3.18 9.42 -27.71
CA GLN A 577 4.04 8.21 -27.71
C GLN A 577 3.27 6.95 -27.28
N ARG A 578 2.42 7.03 -26.28
CA ARG A 578 1.53 5.90 -25.87
C ARG A 578 0.56 5.48 -26.97
N MET A 579 0.15 6.42 -27.83
CA MET A 579 -0.81 6.16 -28.91
C MET A 579 -0.17 5.59 -30.19
N GLU A 580 1.13 5.77 -30.42
CA GLU A 580 1.81 5.31 -31.64
C GLU A 580 1.76 3.81 -31.87
N PRO A 581 2.08 2.92 -30.91
CA PRO A 581 2.03 1.49 -31.08
C PRO A 581 0.60 0.98 -31.41
N LEU A 582 -0.41 1.65 -30.88
CA LEU A 582 -1.82 1.32 -31.11
C LEU A 582 -2.27 1.70 -32.53
N LYS A 583 -1.74 2.80 -33.09
CA LYS A 583 -1.98 3.19 -34.50
C LYS A 583 -1.35 2.18 -35.42
N GLU A 584 -0.13 1.75 -35.18
CA GLU A 584 0.57 0.74 -35.95
C GLU A 584 -0.16 -0.60 -35.92
N ALA A 585 -0.61 -1.05 -34.75
CA ALA A 585 -1.40 -2.27 -34.58
C ALA A 585 -2.76 -2.19 -35.32
N ALA A 586 -3.43 -1.03 -35.28
CA ALA A 586 -4.67 -0.78 -35.99
C ALA A 586 -4.49 -0.80 -37.52
N ILE A 587 -3.40 -0.18 -38.01
CA ILE A 587 -3.03 -0.19 -39.44
C ILE A 587 -2.69 -1.62 -39.89
N ALA A 588 -1.92 -2.38 -39.11
CA ALA A 588 -1.59 -3.77 -39.38
C ALA A 588 -2.82 -4.67 -39.41
N LYS A 589 -3.78 -4.45 -38.52
CA LYS A 589 -5.06 -5.16 -38.48
C LYS A 589 -5.97 -4.81 -39.68
N ALA A 590 -6.03 -3.53 -40.06
CA ALA A 590 -6.78 -3.08 -41.23
C ALA A 590 -6.16 -3.63 -42.53
N ALA A 591 -4.84 -3.68 -42.62
CA ALA A 591 -4.13 -4.28 -43.75
C ALA A 591 -4.39 -5.80 -43.87
N LYS A 592 -4.46 -6.52 -42.73
CA LYS A 592 -4.84 -7.95 -42.69
C LYS A 592 -6.29 -8.21 -43.09
N THR A 593 -7.22 -7.29 -42.83
CA THR A 593 -8.63 -7.40 -43.20
C THR A 593 -8.89 -6.99 -44.67
N ALA A 594 -8.05 -6.12 -45.24
CA ALA A 594 -8.16 -5.68 -46.63
C ALA A 594 -7.44 -6.61 -47.63
N GLY A 595 -6.63 -7.55 -47.17
CA GLY A 595 -5.79 -8.44 -47.99
C GLY A 595 -6.23 -9.91 -47.95
N ASN A 596 -7.35 -10.25 -48.62
CA ASN A 596 -7.55 -11.62 -49.11
C ASN A 596 -6.83 -11.72 -50.47
N GLY A 597 -5.58 -12.13 -50.43
CA GLY A 597 -4.80 -12.39 -51.63
C GLY A 597 -3.43 -12.90 -51.26
N GLU A 598 -3.21 -14.19 -51.55
CA GLU A 598 -1.97 -14.93 -51.28
C GLU A 598 -0.70 -14.18 -51.75
N LYS A 599 0.27 -14.07 -50.84
CA LYS A 599 1.70 -14.05 -51.20
C LYS A 599 2.51 -14.60 -50.02
N GLN A 600 3.28 -15.66 -50.30
CA GLN A 600 4.26 -16.30 -49.43
C GLN A 600 5.34 -15.30 -48.96
N PRO A 601 5.82 -15.45 -47.73
CA PRO A 601 6.96 -14.62 -47.26
C PRO A 601 8.28 -15.27 -47.62
N ASN A 602 9.21 -14.50 -48.09
CA ASN A 602 10.62 -14.82 -48.15
C ASN A 602 11.22 -14.76 -46.74
N GLU A 603 11.66 -15.92 -46.28
CA GLU A 603 12.49 -16.05 -45.09
C GLU A 603 13.91 -15.48 -45.35
N LYS A 604 14.38 -14.56 -44.58
CA LYS A 604 15.72 -14.53 -43.98
C LYS A 604 15.94 -13.23 -43.22
N ASN A 605 16.34 -13.36 -41.96
CA ASN A 605 16.81 -12.38 -40.98
C ASN A 605 15.79 -11.75 -40.04
N ALA A 606 15.37 -12.49 -38.99
CA ALA A 606 14.97 -11.98 -37.70
C ALA A 606 14.78 -13.15 -36.71
N ALA A 607 15.85 -13.71 -36.17
CA ALA A 607 15.75 -14.91 -35.34
C ALA A 607 16.21 -14.71 -33.88
N VAL A 608 16.20 -13.51 -33.33
CA VAL A 608 16.55 -13.29 -31.90
C VAL A 608 15.53 -12.44 -31.13
N GLY A 609 14.60 -11.74 -31.80
CA GLY A 609 13.60 -10.89 -31.13
C GLY A 609 12.17 -11.47 -31.06
N GLU A 610 11.87 -12.53 -31.84
CA GLU A 610 10.49 -13.06 -31.95
C GLU A 610 10.15 -14.14 -30.90
N ALA A 611 11.14 -14.81 -30.32
CA ALA A 611 10.90 -15.84 -29.31
C ALA A 611 10.44 -15.21 -27.96
N ASP A 612 11.04 -14.12 -27.53
CA ASP A 612 10.70 -13.39 -26.30
C ASP A 612 9.30 -12.76 -26.34
N GLY A 613 8.90 -12.22 -27.48
CA GLY A 613 7.59 -11.60 -27.66
C GLY A 613 6.42 -12.58 -27.67
N ASN A 614 6.66 -13.85 -28.02
CA ASN A 614 5.63 -14.90 -28.02
C ASN A 614 5.44 -15.53 -26.63
N ILE A 615 6.50 -15.65 -25.85
CA ILE A 615 6.45 -16.19 -24.47
C ILE A 615 5.64 -15.26 -23.58
N LYS A 616 5.87 -13.95 -23.64
CA LYS A 616 5.16 -12.92 -22.82
C LYS A 616 3.65 -12.82 -23.12
N LYS A 617 3.17 -13.35 -24.25
CA LYS A 617 1.76 -13.40 -24.63
C LYS A 617 1.10 -14.75 -24.33
N ASN A 618 1.81 -15.68 -23.70
CA ASN A 618 1.23 -16.96 -23.34
C ASN A 618 0.36 -16.81 -22.08
N PRO A 619 -0.88 -17.34 -22.07
CA PRO A 619 -1.78 -17.23 -20.90
C PRO A 619 -1.22 -17.78 -19.59
N VAL A 620 -0.33 -18.78 -19.62
CA VAL A 620 0.34 -19.31 -18.42
C VAL A 620 1.32 -18.29 -17.88
N PHE A 621 2.15 -17.68 -18.75
CA PHE A 621 3.08 -16.63 -18.37
C PHE A 621 2.33 -15.42 -17.78
N GLU A 622 1.29 -14.95 -18.47
CA GLU A 622 0.48 -13.81 -18.00
C GLU A 622 -0.20 -14.10 -16.68
N ALA A 623 -0.71 -15.31 -16.45
CA ALA A 623 -1.38 -15.66 -15.19
C ALA A 623 -0.42 -15.59 -14.00
N VAL A 624 0.83 -16.04 -14.15
CA VAL A 624 1.86 -15.91 -13.11
C VAL A 624 2.26 -14.44 -12.92
N LEU A 625 2.52 -13.71 -14.01
CA LEU A 625 2.91 -12.31 -13.95
C LEU A 625 1.86 -11.46 -13.20
N LYS A 626 0.58 -11.72 -13.41
CA LYS A 626 -0.55 -11.01 -12.80
C LYS A 626 -0.99 -11.55 -11.43
N GLY A 627 -0.42 -12.66 -10.99
CA GLY A 627 -0.82 -13.31 -9.75
C GLY A 627 -2.23 -13.93 -9.79
N ASN A 628 -2.70 -14.38 -10.96
CA ASN A 628 -4.03 -14.99 -11.13
C ASN A 628 -4.05 -16.43 -10.64
N LYS A 629 -4.11 -16.60 -9.32
CA LYS A 629 -4.14 -17.88 -8.64
C LYS A 629 -5.32 -18.75 -9.05
N ASP A 630 -6.52 -18.16 -9.17
CA ASP A 630 -7.76 -18.90 -9.42
C ASP A 630 -7.85 -19.47 -10.84
N GLY A 631 -7.16 -18.84 -11.81
CA GLY A 631 -7.20 -19.22 -13.23
C GLY A 631 -6.02 -20.08 -13.70
N ILE A 632 -4.93 -20.17 -12.93
CA ILE A 632 -3.66 -20.75 -13.40
C ILE A 632 -3.79 -22.23 -13.80
N VAL A 633 -4.48 -23.05 -13.01
CA VAL A 633 -4.64 -24.48 -13.28
C VAL A 633 -5.39 -24.70 -14.60
N ASP A 634 -6.39 -23.88 -14.90
CA ASP A 634 -7.17 -24.01 -16.13
C ASP A 634 -6.36 -23.61 -17.38
N VAL A 635 -5.52 -22.58 -17.30
CA VAL A 635 -4.65 -22.20 -18.41
C VAL A 635 -3.51 -23.20 -18.62
N VAL A 636 -2.98 -23.79 -17.54
CA VAL A 636 -2.00 -24.88 -17.61
C VAL A 636 -2.62 -26.12 -18.28
N LYS A 637 -3.83 -26.52 -17.90
CA LYS A 637 -4.57 -27.64 -18.57
C LYS A 637 -4.76 -27.41 -20.06
N LYS A 638 -5.13 -26.19 -20.44
CA LYS A 638 -5.27 -25.79 -21.85
C LYS A 638 -3.95 -25.88 -22.59
N GLU A 639 -2.85 -25.47 -21.97
CA GLU A 639 -1.53 -25.50 -22.58
C GLU A 639 -1.08 -26.98 -22.78
N LEU A 640 -1.27 -27.83 -21.78
CA LEU A 640 -1.05 -29.29 -21.90
C LEU A 640 -1.89 -29.92 -23.03
N SER A 641 -3.15 -29.47 -23.17
CA SER A 641 -4.03 -29.96 -24.24
C SER A 641 -3.57 -29.60 -25.67
N LYS A 642 -2.71 -28.58 -25.81
CA LYS A 642 -2.05 -28.22 -27.08
C LYS A 642 -0.85 -29.11 -27.41
N GLY A 643 -0.45 -29.99 -26.48
CA GLY A 643 0.68 -30.92 -26.65
C GLY A 643 1.99 -30.41 -26.01
N THR A 644 1.97 -29.27 -25.34
CA THR A 644 3.13 -28.76 -24.59
C THR A 644 3.42 -29.68 -23.41
N LYS A 645 4.66 -30.13 -23.25
CA LYS A 645 5.03 -31.03 -22.16
C LYS A 645 5.08 -30.33 -20.80
N PRO A 646 4.82 -31.04 -19.68
CA PRO A 646 4.89 -30.44 -18.34
C PRO A 646 6.21 -29.69 -18.04
N GLY A 647 7.38 -30.26 -18.41
CA GLY A 647 8.68 -29.61 -18.27
C GLY A 647 8.84 -28.37 -19.13
N GLU A 648 8.30 -28.37 -20.36
CA GLU A 648 8.33 -27.19 -21.24
C GLU A 648 7.46 -26.03 -20.70
N ILE A 649 6.37 -26.34 -19.98
CA ILE A 649 5.55 -25.34 -19.30
C ILE A 649 6.33 -24.76 -18.10
N LEU A 650 6.98 -25.59 -17.30
CA LEU A 650 7.77 -25.18 -16.17
C LEU A 650 8.95 -24.28 -16.62
N ASP A 651 9.82 -24.79 -17.49
CA ASP A 651 11.06 -24.12 -17.88
C ASP A 651 10.84 -22.99 -18.88
N GLY A 652 9.87 -23.13 -19.78
CA GLY A 652 9.62 -22.20 -20.86
C GLY A 652 8.61 -21.09 -20.55
N LEU A 653 7.75 -21.26 -19.56
CA LEU A 653 6.67 -20.31 -19.26
C LEU A 653 6.66 -19.85 -17.79
N LEU A 654 6.66 -20.79 -16.83
CA LEU A 654 6.51 -20.44 -15.42
C LEU A 654 7.78 -19.78 -14.85
N ILE A 655 8.96 -20.38 -15.08
CA ILE A 655 10.23 -19.80 -14.63
C ILE A 655 10.53 -18.45 -15.28
N PRO A 656 10.37 -18.25 -16.60
CA PRO A 656 10.51 -16.93 -17.20
C PRO A 656 9.53 -15.89 -16.65
N ALA A 657 8.29 -16.29 -16.30
CA ALA A 657 7.31 -15.39 -15.74
C ALA A 657 7.71 -14.88 -14.36
N ILE A 658 8.14 -15.76 -13.45
CA ILE A 658 8.56 -15.36 -12.10
C ILE A 658 9.88 -14.56 -12.13
N ASN A 659 10.75 -14.80 -13.09
CA ASN A 659 11.94 -13.97 -13.33
C ASN A 659 11.55 -12.54 -13.72
N GLU A 660 10.56 -12.39 -14.60
CA GLU A 660 10.05 -11.05 -14.99
C GLU A 660 9.42 -10.33 -13.79
N VAL A 661 8.71 -11.05 -12.90
CA VAL A 661 8.18 -10.50 -11.65
C VAL A 661 9.32 -9.95 -10.78
N GLY A 662 10.43 -10.69 -10.64
CA GLY A 662 11.63 -10.21 -9.94
C GLY A 662 12.20 -8.95 -10.57
N VAL A 663 12.32 -8.89 -11.90
CA VAL A 663 12.79 -7.69 -12.62
C VAL A 663 11.84 -6.49 -12.42
N LEU A 664 10.54 -6.72 -12.34
CA LEU A 664 9.56 -5.65 -12.09
C LEU A 664 9.62 -5.17 -10.64
N PHE A 665 9.91 -6.06 -9.70
CA PHE A 665 10.15 -5.72 -8.30
C PHE A 665 11.43 -4.87 -8.15
N ASP A 666 12.55 -5.29 -8.75
CA ASP A 666 13.81 -4.52 -8.76
C ASP A 666 13.65 -3.12 -9.38
N LYS A 667 12.77 -2.98 -10.38
CA LYS A 667 12.44 -1.71 -11.03
C LYS A 667 11.38 -0.89 -10.27
N GLN A 668 10.98 -1.32 -9.08
CA GLN A 668 9.94 -0.67 -8.26
C GLN A 668 8.59 -0.49 -8.99
N LYS A 669 8.29 -1.38 -9.94
CA LYS A 669 6.98 -1.46 -10.59
C LYS A 669 6.05 -2.42 -9.88
N TYR A 670 6.60 -3.49 -9.32
CA TYR A 670 5.92 -4.43 -8.42
C TYR A 670 6.41 -4.22 -7.00
N PHE A 671 5.54 -4.51 -6.03
CA PHE A 671 5.82 -4.44 -4.61
C PHE A 671 5.48 -5.78 -3.96
N LEU A 672 5.70 -5.90 -2.66
CA LEU A 672 5.52 -7.16 -1.94
C LEU A 672 4.16 -7.86 -2.24
N PRO A 673 3.01 -7.18 -2.29
CA PRO A 673 1.74 -7.83 -2.60
C PRO A 673 1.73 -8.54 -3.95
N GLN A 674 2.22 -7.89 -5.03
CA GLN A 674 2.29 -8.49 -6.36
C GLN A 674 3.27 -9.67 -6.40
N LEU A 675 4.42 -9.53 -5.74
CA LEU A 675 5.42 -10.59 -5.68
C LEU A 675 4.85 -11.86 -5.01
N ILE A 676 4.18 -11.71 -3.86
CA ILE A 676 3.52 -12.82 -3.16
C ILE A 676 2.40 -13.45 -4.01
N SER A 677 1.57 -12.62 -4.65
CA SER A 677 0.47 -13.14 -5.48
C SER A 677 0.98 -13.95 -6.67
N SER A 678 2.02 -13.47 -7.36
CA SER A 678 2.65 -14.17 -8.48
C SER A 678 3.30 -15.48 -8.04
N ALA A 679 3.99 -15.48 -6.90
CA ALA A 679 4.63 -16.64 -6.33
C ALA A 679 3.62 -17.71 -5.93
N ASN A 680 2.52 -17.35 -5.25
CA ASN A 680 1.43 -18.27 -4.92
C ASN A 680 0.75 -18.86 -6.17
N THR A 681 0.66 -18.07 -7.25
CA THR A 681 0.10 -18.53 -8.53
C THR A 681 1.01 -19.57 -9.18
N MET A 682 2.32 -19.34 -9.15
CA MET A 682 3.30 -20.31 -9.65
C MET A 682 3.28 -21.60 -8.84
N GLU A 683 3.20 -21.50 -7.51
CA GLU A 683 3.13 -22.67 -6.60
C GLU A 683 1.95 -23.59 -6.99
N GLN A 684 0.75 -23.04 -7.21
CA GLN A 684 -0.40 -23.82 -7.66
C GLN A 684 -0.18 -24.49 -9.03
N ALA A 685 0.49 -23.80 -9.95
CA ALA A 685 0.81 -24.40 -11.25
C ALA A 685 1.79 -25.56 -11.11
N VAL A 686 2.83 -25.41 -10.29
CA VAL A 686 3.83 -26.44 -10.02
C VAL A 686 3.20 -27.64 -9.30
N GLU A 687 2.38 -27.39 -8.27
CA GLU A 687 1.65 -28.43 -7.53
C GLU A 687 0.77 -29.28 -8.47
N TYR A 688 0.12 -28.64 -9.44
CA TYR A 688 -0.66 -29.35 -10.46
C TYR A 688 0.22 -30.14 -11.44
N LEU A 689 1.39 -29.60 -11.84
CA LEU A 689 2.31 -30.24 -12.79
C LEU A 689 3.17 -31.35 -12.17
N GLU A 690 3.43 -31.30 -10.86
CA GLU A 690 4.34 -32.22 -10.16
C GLU A 690 4.04 -33.71 -10.38
N PRO A 691 2.77 -34.18 -10.28
CA PRO A 691 2.46 -35.59 -10.58
C PRO A 691 2.76 -35.97 -12.05
N LEU A 692 2.51 -35.03 -12.98
CA LEU A 692 2.74 -35.24 -14.42
C LEU A 692 4.23 -35.26 -14.80
N LEU A 693 5.05 -34.50 -14.06
CA LEU A 693 6.51 -34.49 -14.18
C LEU A 693 7.12 -35.82 -13.67
N LYS A 694 6.60 -36.37 -12.57
CA LYS A 694 7.02 -37.65 -12.01
C LYS A 694 6.71 -38.84 -12.95
N GLU A 695 5.59 -38.81 -13.64
CA GLU A 695 5.22 -39.82 -14.64
C GLU A 695 6.12 -39.78 -15.90
N GLY A 696 6.71 -38.63 -16.20
CA GLY A 696 7.59 -38.39 -17.36
C GLY A 696 9.04 -38.88 -17.24
N GLY A 697 9.45 -39.40 -16.09
CA GLY A 697 10.76 -40.05 -15.90
C GLY A 697 11.96 -39.11 -15.83
N ILE A 698 11.80 -37.81 -15.61
CA ILE A 698 12.89 -36.85 -15.40
C ILE A 698 13.15 -36.72 -13.88
N GLN A 699 14.06 -37.52 -13.36
CA GLN A 699 14.64 -37.41 -12.04
C GLN A 699 16.05 -36.79 -12.15
N GLU A 700 16.18 -35.51 -12.34
CA GLU A 700 17.30 -34.79 -11.80
C GLU A 700 16.91 -34.39 -10.36
N LYS A 701 17.64 -34.95 -9.37
CA LYS A 701 17.44 -34.66 -7.97
C LYS A 701 17.90 -33.22 -7.77
N MET A 702 16.98 -32.29 -7.67
CA MET A 702 17.29 -30.88 -7.40
C MET A 702 17.98 -30.75 -6.01
N PRO A 703 18.92 -29.82 -5.84
CA PRO A 703 19.58 -29.60 -4.57
C PRO A 703 18.59 -29.29 -3.46
N THR A 704 18.74 -29.93 -2.31
CA THR A 704 17.91 -29.67 -1.14
C THR A 704 18.42 -28.44 -0.38
N ILE A 705 17.52 -27.55 -0.02
CA ILE A 705 17.78 -26.32 0.75
C ILE A 705 16.95 -26.37 2.04
N ILE A 706 17.61 -26.24 3.19
CA ILE A 706 16.94 -26.02 4.46
C ILE A 706 16.78 -24.52 4.66
N ILE A 707 15.58 -24.07 5.05
CA ILE A 707 15.34 -22.69 5.41
C ILE A 707 14.65 -22.58 6.76
N ALA A 708 15.12 -21.64 7.59
CA ALA A 708 14.57 -21.41 8.92
C ALA A 708 14.65 -19.92 9.31
N THR A 709 13.69 -19.46 10.10
CA THR A 709 13.88 -18.29 10.94
C THR A 709 14.52 -18.75 12.24
N VAL A 710 15.63 -18.14 12.60
CA VAL A 710 16.47 -18.59 13.71
C VAL A 710 15.79 -18.50 15.08
N GLU A 711 16.32 -19.22 16.07
CA GLU A 711 15.83 -19.25 17.45
C GLU A 711 15.55 -17.85 18.01
N GLY A 712 14.41 -17.69 18.66
CA GLY A 712 13.95 -16.44 19.24
C GLY A 712 13.32 -15.45 18.25
N ASP A 713 13.32 -15.74 16.95
CA ASP A 713 12.69 -14.90 15.95
C ASP A 713 11.40 -15.53 15.39
N ILE A 714 10.31 -14.82 15.55
CA ILE A 714 8.99 -15.28 15.12
C ILE A 714 8.53 -14.64 13.79
N HIS A 715 9.35 -13.77 13.23
CA HIS A 715 9.05 -13.04 12.00
C HIS A 715 9.46 -13.85 10.77
N ASP A 716 8.50 -14.48 10.12
CA ASP A 716 8.74 -15.43 9.03
C ASP A 716 8.29 -14.96 7.64
N ILE A 717 7.68 -13.79 7.51
CA ILE A 717 7.18 -13.29 6.21
C ILE A 717 8.29 -13.23 5.16
N GLY A 718 9.43 -12.64 5.49
CA GLY A 718 10.59 -12.56 4.59
C GLY A 718 11.15 -13.94 4.26
N LYS A 719 11.28 -14.80 5.26
CA LYS A 719 11.74 -16.19 5.10
C LYS A 719 10.79 -17.00 4.22
N ASN A 720 9.48 -16.88 4.45
CA ASN A 720 8.46 -17.58 3.65
C ASN A 720 8.52 -17.16 2.19
N LEU A 721 8.77 -15.86 1.92
CA LEU A 721 8.96 -15.36 0.57
C LEU A 721 10.20 -15.94 -0.11
N VAL A 722 11.32 -16.01 0.61
CA VAL A 722 12.56 -16.65 0.11
C VAL A 722 12.32 -18.13 -0.15
N ALA A 723 11.67 -18.86 0.77
CA ALA A 723 11.33 -20.27 0.61
C ALA A 723 10.46 -20.49 -0.63
N LEU A 724 9.45 -19.66 -0.80
CA LEU A 724 8.55 -19.72 -1.95
C LEU A 724 9.29 -19.45 -3.26
N MET A 725 10.13 -18.43 -3.30
CA MET A 725 10.95 -18.13 -4.48
C MET A 725 11.91 -19.28 -4.82
N LEU A 726 12.62 -19.83 -3.85
CA LEU A 726 13.54 -20.96 -4.07
C LEU A 726 12.78 -22.20 -4.58
N ARG A 727 11.61 -22.55 -4.02
CA ARG A 727 10.75 -23.62 -4.53
C ARG A 727 10.34 -23.38 -5.97
N ASN A 728 9.98 -22.14 -6.28
CA ASN A 728 9.57 -21.72 -7.63
C ASN A 728 10.69 -21.84 -8.67
N TYR A 729 11.94 -21.74 -8.22
CA TYR A 729 13.12 -21.98 -9.06
C TYR A 729 13.52 -23.45 -9.14
N GLY A 730 12.71 -24.36 -8.58
CA GLY A 730 12.86 -25.80 -8.69
C GLY A 730 13.70 -26.44 -7.58
N TYR A 731 14.13 -25.71 -6.56
CA TYR A 731 14.85 -26.28 -5.43
C TYR A 731 13.91 -27.09 -4.53
N ASP A 732 14.45 -28.17 -3.94
CA ASP A 732 13.74 -28.92 -2.91
C ASP A 732 13.92 -28.20 -1.57
N VAL A 733 12.96 -27.35 -1.20
CA VAL A 733 13.06 -26.48 -0.02
C VAL A 733 12.28 -27.04 1.15
N ILE A 734 12.99 -27.38 2.19
CA ILE A 734 12.45 -27.83 3.47
C ILE A 734 12.43 -26.63 4.41
N ASP A 735 11.24 -26.16 4.71
CA ASP A 735 11.00 -25.02 5.60
C ASP A 735 10.75 -25.53 7.01
N LEU A 736 11.65 -25.23 7.93
CA LEU A 736 11.56 -25.63 9.33
C LEU A 736 10.67 -24.70 10.16
N GLY A 737 10.20 -23.59 9.55
CA GLY A 737 9.37 -22.62 10.26
C GLY A 737 10.16 -21.51 10.93
N LYS A 738 9.64 -21.04 12.03
CA LYS A 738 10.18 -19.92 12.83
C LYS A 738 10.61 -20.40 14.22
N ASP A 739 11.44 -19.61 14.87
CA ASP A 739 11.97 -19.91 16.22
C ASP A 739 12.65 -21.28 16.28
N VAL A 740 13.52 -21.55 15.29
CA VAL A 740 14.16 -22.87 15.13
C VAL A 740 15.55 -22.88 15.74
N PRO A 741 15.80 -23.74 16.77
CA PRO A 741 17.11 -23.87 17.38
C PRO A 741 18.21 -24.36 16.41
N ALA A 742 19.44 -23.94 16.65
CA ALA A 742 20.57 -24.27 15.79
C ALA A 742 20.81 -25.78 15.62
N ASP A 743 20.57 -26.57 16.67
CA ASP A 743 20.74 -28.04 16.66
C ASP A 743 19.65 -28.70 15.77
N GLU A 744 18.42 -28.21 15.76
CA GLU A 744 17.36 -28.67 14.87
C GLU A 744 17.68 -28.36 13.41
N ILE A 745 18.17 -27.12 13.11
CA ILE A 745 18.58 -26.72 11.76
C ILE A 745 19.69 -27.65 11.22
N ILE A 746 20.72 -27.90 12.04
CA ILE A 746 21.84 -28.76 11.67
C ILE A 746 21.40 -30.24 11.55
N ALA A 747 20.51 -30.71 12.43
CA ALA A 747 19.96 -32.07 12.34
C ALA A 747 19.17 -32.26 11.03
N ALA A 748 18.28 -31.31 10.67
CA ALA A 748 17.54 -31.34 9.43
C ALA A 748 18.46 -31.29 8.19
N ALA A 749 19.49 -30.44 8.23
CA ALA A 749 20.46 -30.36 7.13
C ALA A 749 21.20 -31.70 6.90
N LYS A 750 21.53 -32.46 7.96
CA LYS A 750 22.10 -33.80 7.86
C LYS A 750 21.11 -34.83 7.37
N GLU A 751 19.90 -34.87 7.94
CA GLU A 751 18.86 -35.85 7.60
C GLU A 751 18.49 -35.76 6.12
N HIS A 752 18.38 -34.58 5.58
CA HIS A 752 17.98 -34.35 4.19
C HIS A 752 19.14 -34.15 3.23
N ASN A 753 20.39 -34.25 3.70
CA ASN A 753 21.62 -34.06 2.92
C ASN A 753 21.56 -32.72 2.13
N ALA A 754 21.27 -31.64 2.86
CA ALA A 754 21.07 -30.32 2.29
C ALA A 754 22.35 -29.76 1.68
N SER A 755 22.21 -29.05 0.55
CA SER A 755 23.32 -28.35 -0.11
C SER A 755 23.48 -26.91 0.42
N ILE A 756 22.37 -26.29 0.87
CA ILE A 756 22.36 -24.95 1.43
C ILE A 756 21.47 -24.90 2.67
N ILE A 757 21.91 -24.14 3.66
CA ILE A 757 21.09 -23.67 4.78
C ILE A 757 20.84 -22.18 4.57
N VAL A 758 19.58 -21.75 4.63
CA VAL A 758 19.15 -20.34 4.56
C VAL A 758 18.63 -19.92 5.92
N LEU A 759 19.26 -18.92 6.51
CA LEU A 759 18.88 -18.39 7.82
C LEU A 759 18.27 -17.00 7.66
N SER A 760 17.15 -16.78 8.33
CA SER A 760 16.45 -15.48 8.33
C SER A 760 16.33 -14.93 9.75
N ALA A 761 16.53 -13.62 9.90
CA ALA A 761 16.22 -12.89 11.13
C ALA A 761 15.69 -11.48 10.80
N LEU A 762 14.64 -11.07 11.47
CA LEU A 762 14.07 -9.72 11.34
C LEU A 762 14.47 -8.82 12.52
N MET A 763 14.84 -9.42 13.65
CA MET A 763 15.23 -8.66 14.83
C MET A 763 16.75 -8.73 15.02
N THR A 764 17.33 -7.61 15.39
CA THR A 764 18.76 -7.50 15.70
C THR A 764 19.17 -8.37 16.89
N THR A 765 18.21 -8.70 17.75
CA THR A 765 18.39 -9.53 18.93
C THR A 765 18.53 -11.01 18.62
N THR A 766 17.99 -11.46 17.50
CA THR A 766 17.96 -12.87 17.10
C THR A 766 18.96 -13.22 16.00
N MET A 767 19.49 -12.20 15.28
CA MET A 767 20.48 -12.43 14.23
C MET A 767 21.75 -13.16 14.71
N MET A 768 22.03 -13.13 16.03
CA MET A 768 23.15 -13.85 16.63
C MET A 768 23.00 -15.38 16.58
N CYS A 769 21.77 -15.89 16.60
CA CYS A 769 21.53 -17.33 16.49
C CYS A 769 21.98 -17.89 15.12
N MET A 770 22.16 -17.02 14.11
CA MET A 770 22.80 -17.40 12.85
C MET A 770 24.26 -17.81 13.06
N LYS A 771 25.01 -17.08 13.88
CA LYS A 771 26.39 -17.39 14.23
C LYS A 771 26.49 -18.71 14.99
N ASP A 772 25.55 -18.99 15.91
CA ASP A 772 25.50 -20.24 16.65
C ASP A 772 25.25 -21.43 15.72
N THR A 773 24.38 -21.26 14.73
CA THR A 773 24.13 -22.26 13.68
C THR A 773 25.40 -22.55 12.86
N ILE A 774 26.12 -21.50 12.44
CA ILE A 774 27.36 -21.65 11.67
C ILE A 774 28.46 -22.33 12.55
N ALA A 775 28.62 -21.91 13.80
CA ALA A 775 29.58 -22.52 14.72
C ALA A 775 29.27 -24.02 14.96
N LEU A 776 27.97 -24.37 15.05
CA LEU A 776 27.57 -25.77 15.20
C LEU A 776 27.85 -26.57 13.91
N LYS A 777 27.59 -26.00 12.72
CA LYS A 777 27.94 -26.55 11.40
C LYS A 777 29.45 -26.90 11.35
N GLU A 778 30.30 -25.96 11.74
CA GLU A 778 31.76 -26.16 11.74
C GLU A 778 32.21 -27.26 12.72
N LYS A 779 31.68 -27.23 13.94
CA LYS A 779 31.94 -28.24 14.98
C LYS A 779 31.54 -29.65 14.52
N GLU A 780 30.48 -29.77 13.79
CA GLU A 780 29.96 -31.05 13.28
C GLU A 780 30.58 -31.44 11.91
N HIS A 781 31.48 -30.60 11.38
CA HIS A 781 32.17 -30.78 10.09
C HIS A 781 31.19 -31.02 8.91
N LEU A 782 30.09 -30.31 8.90
CA LEU A 782 29.05 -30.45 7.88
C LEU A 782 29.42 -29.64 6.62
N ASP A 783 29.56 -30.35 5.50
CA ASP A 783 29.83 -29.70 4.20
C ASP A 783 28.53 -29.21 3.56
N VAL A 784 28.09 -28.04 4.02
CA VAL A 784 26.88 -27.36 3.55
C VAL A 784 27.15 -25.86 3.48
N LYS A 785 26.64 -25.17 2.44
CA LYS A 785 26.75 -23.71 2.33
C LYS A 785 25.71 -23.03 3.21
N VAL A 786 26.08 -21.89 3.80
CA VAL A 786 25.14 -21.11 4.61
C VAL A 786 24.98 -19.73 4.00
N MET A 787 23.75 -19.36 3.70
CA MET A 787 23.39 -18.01 3.31
C MET A 787 22.43 -17.39 4.31
N ILE A 788 22.58 -16.09 4.53
CA ILE A 788 21.75 -15.35 5.47
C ILE A 788 20.97 -14.25 4.79
N GLY A 789 19.84 -13.88 5.37
CA GLY A 789 18.99 -12.78 4.92
C GLY A 789 18.07 -12.29 6.04
N GLY A 790 17.36 -11.22 5.78
CA GLY A 790 16.44 -10.57 6.71
C GLY A 790 16.71 -9.08 6.85
N ALA A 791 15.75 -8.32 7.37
CA ALA A 791 15.79 -6.85 7.40
C ALA A 791 16.94 -6.24 8.22
N VAL A 792 17.54 -7.02 9.11
CA VAL A 792 18.62 -6.55 10.01
C VAL A 792 20.01 -7.11 9.65
N THR A 793 20.07 -8.01 8.67
CA THR A 793 21.33 -8.63 8.24
C THR A 793 21.98 -7.79 7.13
N THR A 794 23.30 -7.85 7.04
CA THR A 794 24.08 -7.13 6.03
C THR A 794 25.22 -8.01 5.49
N GLN A 795 25.83 -7.63 4.36
CA GLN A 795 27.01 -8.33 3.83
C GLN A 795 28.16 -8.34 4.87
N SER A 796 28.38 -7.22 5.55
CA SER A 796 29.42 -7.12 6.59
C SER A 796 29.18 -8.11 7.73
N PHE A 797 27.91 -8.32 8.11
CA PHE A 797 27.55 -9.31 9.12
C PHE A 797 27.77 -10.75 8.62
N ALA A 798 27.40 -11.05 7.38
CA ALA A 798 27.66 -12.34 6.76
C ALA A 798 29.16 -12.69 6.79
N ASP A 799 29.99 -11.74 6.39
CA ASP A 799 31.45 -11.87 6.38
C ASP A 799 32.01 -12.09 7.80
N GLU A 800 31.49 -11.40 8.79
CA GLU A 800 31.90 -11.50 10.19
C GLU A 800 31.57 -12.85 10.80
N ILE A 801 30.37 -13.40 10.56
CA ILE A 801 29.94 -14.69 11.13
C ILE A 801 30.43 -15.90 10.33
N GLY A 802 31.04 -15.67 9.15
CA GLY A 802 31.56 -16.73 8.28
C GLY A 802 30.47 -17.40 7.45
N ALA A 803 29.38 -16.69 7.13
CA ALA A 803 28.38 -17.17 6.18
C ALA A 803 28.93 -17.15 4.74
N ASP A 804 28.50 -18.11 3.91
CA ASP A 804 28.95 -18.21 2.50
C ASP A 804 28.35 -17.10 1.63
N GLY A 805 27.30 -16.38 2.11
CA GLY A 805 26.75 -15.22 1.43
C GLY A 805 25.57 -14.58 2.14
N TYR A 806 25.25 -13.37 1.68
CA TYR A 806 24.13 -12.54 2.13
C TYR A 806 23.20 -12.22 0.98
N SER A 807 21.91 -12.25 1.25
CA SER A 807 20.87 -11.79 0.31
C SER A 807 20.06 -10.64 0.90
N ALA A 808 19.99 -9.52 0.16
CA ALA A 808 19.25 -8.35 0.58
C ALA A 808 17.72 -8.53 0.44
N ASP A 809 17.30 -9.34 -0.52
CA ASP A 809 15.90 -9.62 -0.82
C ASP A 809 15.70 -11.05 -1.35
N ALA A 810 14.45 -11.42 -1.62
CA ALA A 810 14.10 -12.78 -2.05
C ALA A 810 14.60 -13.11 -3.48
N ALA A 811 14.70 -12.13 -4.37
CA ALA A 811 15.25 -12.33 -5.71
C ALA A 811 16.77 -12.51 -5.65
N ASP A 812 17.44 -11.75 -4.79
CA ASP A 812 18.86 -11.89 -4.53
C ASP A 812 19.20 -13.24 -3.88
N ALA A 813 18.34 -13.74 -3.00
CA ALA A 813 18.49 -15.07 -2.39
C ALA A 813 18.55 -16.18 -3.46
N VAL A 814 17.74 -16.09 -4.50
CA VAL A 814 17.78 -17.05 -5.62
C VAL A 814 19.07 -16.92 -6.43
N ARG A 815 19.52 -15.68 -6.72
CA ARG A 815 20.80 -15.45 -7.42
C ARG A 815 21.98 -16.01 -6.64
N LEU A 816 21.98 -15.77 -5.33
CA LEU A 816 23.02 -16.27 -4.42
C LEU A 816 23.02 -17.80 -4.33
N ALA A 817 21.85 -18.42 -4.18
CA ALA A 817 21.73 -19.89 -4.14
C ALA A 817 22.28 -20.52 -5.43
N LYS A 818 21.96 -19.97 -6.60
CA LYS A 818 22.51 -20.43 -7.89
C LYS A 818 24.03 -20.31 -7.94
N LYS A 819 24.59 -19.22 -7.43
CA LYS A 819 26.03 -18.99 -7.39
C LYS A 819 26.72 -20.00 -6.46
N LEU A 820 26.21 -20.20 -5.24
CA LEU A 820 26.79 -21.11 -4.25
C LEU A 820 26.73 -22.59 -4.67
N LEU A 821 25.76 -22.95 -5.51
CA LEU A 821 25.62 -24.31 -6.04
C LEU A 821 26.43 -24.54 -7.33
N ALA A 822 26.93 -23.48 -7.98
CA ALA A 822 27.78 -23.56 -9.16
C ALA A 822 29.28 -23.59 -8.79
N GLU A 823 29.63 -23.19 -7.56
CA GLU A 823 30.97 -23.25 -6.99
C GLU A 823 31.18 -24.60 -6.24
#